data_594b241dfccdd8d54c6bf3341ff7680c
#
_entry.id   594b241dfccdd8d54c6bf3341ff7680c
#
_cell.length_a   1.000
_cell.length_b   1.000
_cell.length_c   1.000
_cell.angle_alpha   90.00
_cell.angle_beta   90.00
_cell.angle_gamma   90.00
#
_symmetry.space_group_name_H-M   'P 1'
#
loop_
_entity.id
_entity.type
_entity.pdbx_description
1 polymer ?
#
loop_
_entity_poly.entity_id
_entity_poly.type
_entity_poly.pdbx_seq_one_letter_code
_entity_poly.pdbx_strand_id
1 'polypeptide(L)'
;MVALLLSLPGSAQKNKKQTAPAPKGAVAPRADTAKRAPGGMQPYRQLITNRTKTQKGIFTVHKNGNDYLFEIADSVMGREFMIVTRLAKTPAGAGYGGEEENRQVVQWERGPNNKVFLRAVLYLNASGDTTKPIVQAVRNSNLNPIAAAFDIKAIRKDTSVVINVTDYFKGDQQLISLDPAAKRRFSLGNIQTDRSYIQSMRSFPINTEVRMVKTFASQLPPPTAPNAPPNPQAPVQLPAGANSGFVTLELNASMIMLPKVPARKRLFDARVGFFANGYTVYGEASQKAETEIFAVRWRLEPRPEDIAKMKRGELVEPKKPIVFYIDPATPEQWRKYLKAGVEDWQKAFEQAGFKNAILAREVPAGDTTISTEDARYSFIRYFASDIQNAYGPNVHDPRTGEIIESHIGWYHNVMSLLTSWYTIQGAAVDARARKRTFDEALMGQLIRFVAAHEVGHTLGLRHNFGSSHATPVEKLRDKAYLEKYGHTPSIMDYARFNYVAQPEDGITNLFPGVGTYDKWAIEWGYKPVFDVQTPEDEKKVLNQWVLSHANDPMYWFGTEVNPYDPRSQSEDVGNNAMLASDYGIKNLKRILPNLKDWYKAEAEDYDKLDEMYNQVVGQFRRYMGHVTKYVGGVYETPKTYEQAGAVYEPTPAALQKDAVAFLNRQLFETPQWMLDPTVLQMIKPGSGVEQVRQVQEATLNSLFDYARMQRLIETQAANPKAYALDDLFTDVRTGIWSELRSRKAIDTYRRNLQKVHAERLIALLNPPATAPASANFNPFRFGAAPSPVADPKKSDVISLARAHLNVLRSEISGALPTTTDKLSRYHLQDVLVRISQALDPK
;
A
#
# COMPACT_ATOMS: atom_id res chain seq x y z
N MET A 1 25.23 16.27 29.91
CA MET A 1 26.02 16.47 31.12
C MET A 1 26.26 15.11 31.75
N VAL A 2 27.53 14.78 31.96
CA VAL A 2 28.11 13.67 32.72
C VAL A 2 28.14 12.30 32.04
N ALA A 3 29.34 12.00 31.56
CA ALA A 3 29.85 10.69 31.24
C ALA A 3 30.20 9.91 32.53
N LEU A 4 30.06 8.59 32.49
CA LEU A 4 30.80 7.72 33.38
C LEU A 4 31.38 6.54 32.61
N LEU A 5 32.71 6.56 32.48
CA LEU A 5 33.61 5.48 32.10
C LEU A 5 33.70 4.46 33.23
N LEU A 6 33.68 3.19 32.92
CA LEU A 6 34.20 2.13 33.76
C LEU A 6 35.02 1.16 32.92
N SER A 7 36.32 1.21 33.10
CA SER A 7 37.33 0.30 32.65
C SER A 7 37.46 -0.91 33.59
N LEU A 8 37.68 -2.10 33.07
CA LEU A 8 38.30 -3.21 33.78
C LEU A 8 39.30 -3.97 32.85
N PRO A 9 40.29 -4.63 33.39
CA PRO A 9 41.57 -4.83 32.72
C PRO A 9 41.76 -6.22 32.10
N GLY A 10 42.72 -6.26 31.16
CA GLY A 10 43.10 -7.48 30.48
C GLY A 10 44.04 -8.38 31.32
N SER A 11 44.02 -9.65 30.95
CA SER A 11 45.03 -10.61 31.37
C SER A 11 45.65 -11.20 30.13
N ALA A 12 46.92 -10.92 29.94
CA ALA A 12 47.77 -11.53 28.94
C ALA A 12 48.29 -12.88 29.45
N GLN A 13 48.23 -13.90 28.62
CA GLN A 13 49.00 -15.11 28.84
C GLN A 13 49.87 -15.41 27.60
N LYS A 14 51.16 -15.30 27.83
CA LYS A 14 52.24 -15.73 26.95
C LYS A 14 52.34 -17.27 26.97
N ASN A 15 52.49 -17.89 25.80
CA ASN A 15 53.15 -19.18 25.72
C ASN A 15 54.17 -19.24 24.61
N LYS A 16 55.25 -19.89 24.96
CA LYS A 16 56.60 -19.91 24.34
C LYS A 16 56.64 -20.79 23.09
N LYS A 17 57.60 -20.40 22.24
CA LYS A 17 58.15 -21.15 21.10
C LYS A 17 58.76 -22.50 21.50
N GLN A 18 58.56 -23.50 20.65
CA GLN A 18 59.56 -24.56 20.46
C GLN A 18 59.85 -24.75 18.97
N THR A 19 61.11 -24.64 18.64
CA THR A 19 61.76 -24.89 17.33
C THR A 19 62.29 -26.33 17.26
N ALA A 20 62.14 -26.95 16.09
CA ALA A 20 62.95 -28.10 15.68
C ALA A 20 63.10 -28.13 14.16
N PRO A 21 64.16 -28.78 13.58
CA PRO A 21 64.86 -28.21 12.44
C PRO A 21 64.52 -28.90 11.08
N ALA A 22 64.96 -28.21 10.00
CA ALA A 22 64.83 -28.61 8.60
C ALA A 22 65.79 -29.74 8.18
N PRO A 23 65.47 -30.54 7.14
CA PRO A 23 66.46 -31.16 6.29
C PRO A 23 66.56 -30.46 4.91
N LYS A 24 67.84 -30.39 4.49
CA LYS A 24 68.31 -29.85 3.21
C LYS A 24 68.08 -30.83 2.04
N GLY A 25 67.76 -30.23 0.89
CA GLY A 25 68.30 -30.68 -0.38
C GLY A 25 67.34 -31.24 -1.39
N ALA A 26 67.02 -30.47 -2.46
CA ALA A 26 67.20 -30.84 -3.86
C ALA A 26 66.84 -29.66 -4.77
N VAL A 27 67.74 -29.25 -5.60
CA VAL A 27 67.60 -28.26 -6.68
C VAL A 27 67.00 -28.95 -7.91
N ALA A 28 65.95 -28.38 -8.48
CA ALA A 28 65.49 -28.71 -9.83
C ALA A 28 64.96 -27.39 -10.51
N PRO A 29 64.90 -27.30 -11.83
CA PRO A 29 65.27 -26.10 -12.56
C PRO A 29 64.15 -25.08 -12.67
N ARG A 30 64.54 -23.84 -12.79
CA ARG A 30 63.66 -22.66 -13.05
C ARG A 30 62.87 -22.82 -14.34
N ALA A 31 61.57 -22.87 -14.21
CA ALA A 31 60.64 -22.43 -15.26
C ALA A 31 60.22 -21.00 -14.89
N ASP A 32 60.51 -20.04 -15.73
CA ASP A 32 60.08 -18.67 -15.65
C ASP A 32 58.55 -18.58 -15.81
N THR A 33 57.83 -18.68 -14.72
CA THR A 33 56.44 -18.24 -14.63
C THR A 33 56.44 -16.99 -13.76
N ALA A 34 56.51 -15.83 -14.42
CA ALA A 34 56.14 -14.57 -13.81
C ALA A 34 54.77 -14.69 -13.18
N LYS A 35 54.69 -14.87 -11.86
CA LYS A 35 53.45 -14.75 -11.07
C LYS A 35 52.91 -13.36 -11.30
N ARG A 36 51.88 -13.23 -12.17
CA ARG A 36 51.06 -12.03 -12.25
C ARG A 36 50.53 -11.75 -10.86
N ALA A 37 50.75 -10.54 -10.34
CA ALA A 37 50.12 -10.06 -9.13
C ALA A 37 48.60 -10.10 -9.30
N PRO A 38 47.84 -10.67 -8.36
CA PRO A 38 46.40 -10.66 -8.48
C PRO A 38 45.90 -9.20 -8.43
N GLY A 39 45.29 -8.70 -9.51
CA GLY A 39 44.58 -7.41 -9.52
C GLY A 39 45.20 -6.30 -10.37
N GLY A 40 46.28 -6.51 -11.11
CA GLY A 40 46.90 -5.49 -11.96
C GLY A 40 46.09 -5.07 -13.17
N MET A 41 46.07 -3.75 -13.49
CA MET A 41 45.52 -3.20 -14.71
C MET A 41 46.28 -3.79 -15.92
N GLN A 42 45.51 -4.16 -16.98
CA GLN A 42 46.07 -4.73 -18.18
C GLN A 42 45.68 -3.93 -19.43
N PRO A 43 46.41 -4.05 -20.55
CA PRO A 43 46.02 -3.39 -21.80
C PRO A 43 44.61 -3.78 -22.22
N TYR A 44 43.78 -2.81 -22.63
CA TYR A 44 42.39 -3.01 -23.00
C TYR A 44 42.19 -4.17 -24.00
N ARG A 45 43.04 -4.26 -25.05
CA ARG A 45 42.95 -5.29 -26.10
C ARG A 45 43.31 -6.71 -25.59
N GLN A 46 43.97 -6.82 -24.44
CA GLN A 46 44.22 -8.12 -23.82
C GLN A 46 43.03 -8.56 -22.95
N LEU A 47 42.32 -7.63 -22.36
CA LEU A 47 41.10 -7.92 -21.58
C LEU A 47 39.89 -8.16 -22.47
N ILE A 48 39.67 -7.28 -23.45
CA ILE A 48 38.53 -7.33 -24.36
C ILE A 48 39.06 -7.80 -25.73
N THR A 49 38.75 -9.06 -26.03
CA THR A 49 39.21 -9.76 -27.23
C THR A 49 38.01 -9.99 -28.21
N ASN A 50 38.29 -10.52 -29.37
CA ASN A 50 37.25 -10.95 -30.33
C ASN A 50 36.36 -12.10 -29.82
N ARG A 51 36.74 -12.79 -28.75
CA ARG A 51 35.93 -13.84 -28.08
C ARG A 51 34.98 -13.26 -27.03
N THR A 52 35.18 -12.00 -26.64
CA THR A 52 34.35 -11.32 -25.65
C THR A 52 33.02 -10.91 -26.29
N LYS A 53 31.91 -11.34 -25.70
CA LYS A 53 30.57 -10.88 -26.12
C LYS A 53 30.34 -9.48 -25.56
N THR A 54 30.05 -8.53 -26.42
CA THR A 54 29.90 -7.10 -26.05
C THR A 54 28.52 -6.61 -26.45
N GLN A 55 27.84 -5.92 -25.52
CA GLN A 55 26.60 -5.22 -25.76
C GLN A 55 26.74 -3.74 -25.32
N LYS A 56 26.42 -2.84 -26.23
CA LYS A 56 26.47 -1.39 -25.99
C LYS A 56 25.13 -0.90 -25.38
N GLY A 57 25.22 0.05 -24.48
CA GLY A 57 24.13 0.74 -23.84
C GLY A 57 24.68 1.88 -22.99
N ILE A 58 23.99 2.21 -21.90
CA ILE A 58 24.49 3.23 -20.95
C ILE A 58 25.85 2.81 -20.34
N PHE A 59 26.01 1.53 -20.07
CA PHE A 59 27.29 0.88 -19.90
C PHE A 59 27.54 -0.02 -21.11
N THR A 60 28.81 -0.14 -21.55
CA THR A 60 29.13 -1.26 -22.43
C THR A 60 29.40 -2.49 -21.57
N VAL A 61 28.56 -3.49 -21.71
CA VAL A 61 28.67 -4.74 -20.97
C VAL A 61 29.47 -5.74 -21.77
N HIS A 62 30.53 -6.28 -21.17
CA HIS A 62 31.34 -7.33 -21.75
C HIS A 62 31.20 -8.63 -20.95
N LYS A 63 30.93 -9.74 -21.64
CA LYS A 63 30.96 -11.10 -21.07
C LYS A 63 32.19 -11.84 -21.57
N ASN A 64 33.10 -12.12 -20.64
CA ASN A 64 34.35 -12.84 -20.93
C ASN A 64 34.39 -14.13 -20.09
N GLY A 65 34.03 -15.26 -20.71
CA GLY A 65 33.78 -16.49 -19.97
C GLY A 65 32.62 -16.36 -18.97
N ASN A 66 32.91 -16.52 -17.70
CA ASN A 66 31.96 -16.36 -16.60
C ASN A 66 31.96 -14.94 -16.01
N ASP A 67 32.89 -14.08 -16.45
CA ASP A 67 33.01 -12.72 -15.94
C ASP A 67 32.14 -11.74 -16.73
N TYR A 68 31.49 -10.84 -15.99
CA TYR A 68 30.80 -9.67 -16.51
C TYR A 68 31.56 -8.40 -16.15
N LEU A 69 31.87 -7.61 -17.17
CA LEU A 69 32.60 -6.37 -17.02
C LEU A 69 31.73 -5.20 -17.46
N PHE A 70 31.78 -4.11 -16.68
CA PHE A 70 31.25 -2.82 -17.11
C PHE A 70 32.39 -1.97 -17.68
N GLU A 71 32.21 -1.49 -18.91
CA GLU A 71 32.97 -0.36 -19.45
C GLU A 71 32.11 0.89 -19.23
N ILE A 72 32.60 1.77 -18.37
CA ILE A 72 31.91 2.99 -17.93
C ILE A 72 32.61 4.17 -18.62
N ALA A 73 31.88 4.88 -19.48
CA ALA A 73 32.39 6.06 -20.14
C ALA A 73 32.60 7.21 -19.14
N ASP A 74 33.57 8.06 -19.41
CA ASP A 74 33.87 9.20 -18.55
C ASP A 74 32.68 10.18 -18.43
N SER A 75 31.88 10.32 -19.49
CA SER A 75 30.66 11.12 -19.50
C SER A 75 29.54 10.58 -18.59
N VAL A 76 29.67 9.34 -18.13
CA VAL A 76 28.71 8.65 -17.21
C VAL A 76 29.22 8.71 -15.77
N MET A 77 30.52 8.89 -15.57
CA MET A 77 31.08 9.10 -14.24
C MET A 77 30.50 10.36 -13.60
N GLY A 78 30.18 10.27 -12.32
CA GLY A 78 29.55 11.35 -11.56
C GLY A 78 28.05 11.54 -11.88
N ARG A 79 27.46 10.74 -12.79
CA ARG A 79 26.00 10.73 -13.01
C ARG A 79 25.30 9.87 -11.98
N GLU A 80 24.12 10.26 -11.65
CA GLU A 80 23.26 9.52 -10.70
C GLU A 80 22.42 8.49 -11.42
N PHE A 81 22.26 7.34 -10.78
CA PHE A 81 21.46 6.21 -11.24
C PHE A 81 20.51 5.78 -10.13
N MET A 82 19.30 5.43 -10.49
CA MET A 82 18.40 4.71 -9.60
C MET A 82 18.62 3.21 -9.79
N ILE A 83 19.01 2.49 -8.73
CA ILE A 83 18.92 1.03 -8.72
C ILE A 83 17.55 0.67 -8.16
N VAL A 84 16.79 -0.10 -8.95
CA VAL A 84 15.51 -0.69 -8.52
C VAL A 84 15.65 -2.21 -8.60
N THR A 85 15.52 -2.89 -7.47
CA THR A 85 15.58 -4.35 -7.41
C THR A 85 14.18 -4.91 -7.28
N ARG A 86 13.82 -5.84 -8.17
CA ARG A 86 12.51 -6.48 -8.21
C ARG A 86 12.65 -8.00 -8.19
N LEU A 87 11.64 -8.67 -7.63
CA LEU A 87 11.46 -10.11 -7.81
C LEU A 87 11.14 -10.39 -9.28
N ALA A 88 11.95 -11.22 -9.96
CA ALA A 88 11.66 -11.65 -11.32
C ALA A 88 10.93 -13.01 -11.33
N LYS A 89 11.37 -13.95 -10.45
CA LYS A 89 10.68 -15.23 -10.19
C LYS A 89 10.85 -15.61 -8.73
N THR A 90 9.80 -16.17 -8.15
CA THR A 90 9.73 -16.53 -6.73
C THR A 90 9.25 -17.96 -6.54
N PRO A 91 9.71 -18.66 -5.50
CA PRO A 91 9.04 -19.87 -5.04
C PRO A 91 7.69 -19.53 -4.38
N ALA A 92 6.83 -20.51 -4.26
CA ALA A 92 5.51 -20.33 -3.63
C ALA A 92 5.62 -19.69 -2.24
N GLY A 93 4.82 -18.65 -1.99
CA GLY A 93 4.75 -17.93 -0.73
C GLY A 93 5.78 -16.79 -0.56
N ALA A 94 6.68 -16.58 -1.51
CA ALA A 94 7.73 -15.53 -1.43
C ALA A 94 7.42 -14.29 -2.27
N GLY A 95 6.19 -13.80 -2.21
CA GLY A 95 5.79 -12.64 -3.03
C GLY A 95 5.50 -13.04 -4.48
N TYR A 96 5.62 -12.11 -5.40
CA TYR A 96 5.22 -12.31 -6.80
C TYR A 96 6.17 -11.61 -7.78
N GLY A 97 6.20 -12.08 -9.02
CA GLY A 97 7.01 -11.48 -10.09
C GLY A 97 6.61 -10.01 -10.34
N GLY A 98 7.62 -9.15 -10.40
CA GLY A 98 7.45 -7.69 -10.57
C GLY A 98 7.43 -6.87 -9.28
N GLU A 99 7.28 -7.51 -8.11
CA GLU A 99 7.30 -6.82 -6.81
C GLU A 99 8.66 -6.13 -6.57
N GLU A 100 8.61 -4.86 -6.16
CA GLU A 100 9.80 -4.09 -5.83
C GLU A 100 10.27 -4.41 -4.41
N GLU A 101 11.55 -4.75 -4.29
CA GLU A 101 12.19 -5.14 -3.03
C GLU A 101 13.10 -4.05 -2.47
N ASN A 102 13.71 -3.25 -3.35
CA ASN A 102 14.66 -2.24 -2.93
C ASN A 102 14.82 -1.15 -3.99
N ARG A 103 15.06 0.09 -3.53
CA ARG A 103 15.31 1.25 -4.36
C ARG A 103 16.39 2.12 -3.74
N GLN A 104 17.42 2.48 -4.50
CA GLN A 104 18.48 3.34 -4.02
C GLN A 104 19.14 4.14 -5.15
N VAL A 105 19.40 5.43 -4.92
CA VAL A 105 20.24 6.23 -5.83
C VAL A 105 21.71 5.93 -5.59
N VAL A 106 22.45 5.79 -6.68
CA VAL A 106 23.90 5.54 -6.65
C VAL A 106 24.61 6.41 -7.65
N GLN A 107 25.91 6.57 -7.45
CA GLN A 107 26.80 7.30 -8.33
C GLN A 107 28.11 6.52 -8.49
N TRP A 108 28.61 6.45 -9.74
CA TRP A 108 29.93 5.92 -10.03
C TRP A 108 30.98 7.04 -9.96
N GLU A 109 32.03 6.84 -9.19
CA GLU A 109 33.11 7.82 -9.08
C GLU A 109 34.50 7.17 -9.14
N ARG A 110 35.48 7.90 -9.64
CA ARG A 110 36.89 7.46 -9.58
C ARG A 110 37.41 7.66 -8.17
N GLY A 111 37.93 6.60 -7.60
CA GLY A 111 38.61 6.60 -6.28
C GLY A 111 40.13 6.59 -6.41
N PRO A 112 40.85 6.72 -5.28
CA PRO A 112 42.31 6.52 -5.22
C PRO A 112 42.69 5.08 -5.58
N ASN A 113 43.98 4.85 -5.82
CA ASN A 113 44.59 3.53 -6.02
C ASN A 113 43.94 2.71 -7.17
N ASN A 114 43.63 3.36 -8.30
CA ASN A 114 43.00 2.74 -9.48
C ASN A 114 41.69 2.00 -9.17
N LYS A 115 40.85 2.57 -8.35
CA LYS A 115 39.53 2.04 -8.04
C LYS A 115 38.39 2.90 -8.63
N VAL A 116 37.25 2.25 -8.84
CA VAL A 116 35.95 2.90 -9.05
C VAL A 116 35.08 2.57 -7.85
N PHE A 117 34.46 3.58 -7.28
CA PHE A 117 33.52 3.42 -6.19
C PHE A 117 32.07 3.51 -6.70
N LEU A 118 31.22 2.66 -6.14
CA LEU A 118 29.77 2.81 -6.20
C LEU A 118 29.33 3.46 -4.89
N ARG A 119 28.92 4.71 -4.97
CA ARG A 119 28.48 5.48 -3.80
C ARG A 119 26.95 5.48 -3.74
N ALA A 120 26.34 5.16 -2.60
CA ALA A 120 24.93 5.35 -2.38
C ALA A 120 24.66 6.83 -2.08
N VAL A 121 23.75 7.45 -2.80
CA VAL A 121 23.36 8.86 -2.64
C VAL A 121 22.08 8.92 -1.82
N LEU A 122 22.17 9.56 -0.65
CA LEU A 122 21.04 9.72 0.27
C LEU A 122 20.49 11.15 0.17
N TYR A 123 19.30 11.29 -0.39
CA TYR A 123 18.59 12.57 -0.44
C TYR A 123 17.86 12.83 0.89
N LEU A 124 18.66 13.03 1.96
CA LEU A 124 18.12 13.41 3.27
C LEU A 124 18.26 14.91 3.51
N ASN A 125 19.38 15.48 3.08
CA ASN A 125 19.73 16.89 3.27
C ASN A 125 20.17 17.50 1.94
N ALA A 126 19.61 18.67 1.61
CA ALA A 126 19.92 19.39 0.38
C ALA A 126 19.97 20.91 0.62
N SER A 127 20.45 21.66 -0.35
CA SER A 127 20.26 23.10 -0.45
C SER A 127 19.57 23.43 -1.78
N GLY A 128 18.61 24.32 -1.74
CA GLY A 128 17.83 24.71 -2.90
C GLY A 128 18.60 25.52 -3.94
N ASP A 129 19.58 26.30 -3.52
CA ASP A 129 20.41 27.17 -4.38
C ASP A 129 21.87 26.75 -4.33
N THR A 130 22.33 26.10 -5.37
CA THR A 130 23.71 25.58 -5.48
C THR A 130 24.80 26.67 -5.61
N THR A 131 24.41 27.92 -5.74
CA THR A 131 25.35 29.06 -5.86
C THR A 131 25.72 29.69 -4.48
N LYS A 132 25.01 29.28 -3.42
CA LYS A 132 25.12 29.87 -2.10
C LYS A 132 26.13 29.13 -1.18
N PRO A 133 26.75 29.81 -0.23
CA PRO A 133 27.70 29.20 0.74
C PRO A 133 27.12 28.05 1.55
N ILE A 134 25.82 28.05 1.87
CA ILE A 134 25.14 27.00 2.62
C ILE A 134 25.29 25.62 1.94
N VAL A 135 25.44 25.57 0.63
CA VAL A 135 25.69 24.31 -0.11
C VAL A 135 26.97 23.65 0.36
N GLN A 136 28.02 24.47 0.58
CA GLN A 136 29.29 23.96 1.08
C GLN A 136 29.16 23.45 2.51
N ALA A 137 28.36 24.13 3.36
CA ALA A 137 28.07 23.65 4.71
C ALA A 137 27.35 22.30 4.71
N VAL A 138 26.35 22.13 3.83
CA VAL A 138 25.64 20.84 3.64
C VAL A 138 26.62 19.75 3.19
N ARG A 139 27.50 20.05 2.22
CA ARG A 139 28.54 19.08 1.76
C ARG A 139 29.53 18.71 2.84
N ASN A 140 29.95 19.67 3.65
CA ASN A 140 30.90 19.44 4.74
C ASN A 140 30.33 18.60 5.89
N SER A 141 29.01 18.62 6.04
CA SER A 141 28.29 17.94 7.14
C SER A 141 27.69 16.58 6.75
N ASN A 142 27.70 16.22 5.45
CA ASN A 142 27.08 15.00 4.96
C ASN A 142 28.05 14.20 4.11
N LEU A 143 28.15 12.90 4.40
CA LEU A 143 28.98 11.97 3.65
C LEU A 143 28.13 10.78 3.19
N ASN A 144 28.02 10.62 1.88
CA ASN A 144 27.37 9.48 1.28
C ASN A 144 28.24 8.22 1.38
N PRO A 145 27.70 7.05 1.80
CA PRO A 145 28.49 5.84 1.99
C PRO A 145 29.00 5.25 0.67
N ILE A 146 30.17 4.66 0.68
CA ILE A 146 30.70 3.83 -0.40
C ILE A 146 30.12 2.44 -0.25
N ALA A 147 29.21 2.05 -1.17
CA ALA A 147 28.54 0.76 -1.14
C ALA A 147 29.41 -0.37 -1.71
N ALA A 148 30.28 -0.06 -2.69
CA ALA A 148 31.20 -1.04 -3.25
C ALA A 148 32.43 -0.35 -3.86
N ALA A 149 33.52 -1.09 -3.98
CA ALA A 149 34.79 -0.63 -4.58
C ALA A 149 35.30 -1.69 -5.57
N PHE A 150 35.62 -1.25 -6.78
CA PHE A 150 36.05 -2.11 -7.88
C PHE A 150 37.43 -1.71 -8.37
N ASP A 151 38.30 -2.69 -8.64
CA ASP A 151 39.59 -2.42 -9.31
C ASP A 151 39.37 -2.09 -10.78
N ILE A 152 40.02 -1.06 -11.28
CA ILE A 152 40.11 -0.79 -12.72
C ILE A 152 40.95 -1.89 -13.36
N LYS A 153 40.36 -2.68 -14.24
CA LYS A 153 41.03 -3.79 -14.95
C LYS A 153 41.66 -3.33 -16.26
N ALA A 154 41.11 -2.32 -16.92
CA ALA A 154 41.68 -1.67 -18.09
C ALA A 154 41.13 -0.27 -18.26
N ILE A 155 41.83 0.56 -19.02
CA ILE A 155 41.39 1.87 -19.49
C ILE A 155 41.40 1.86 -21.02
N ARG A 156 40.33 2.32 -21.66
CA ARG A 156 40.23 2.51 -23.08
C ARG A 156 40.83 3.85 -23.50
N LYS A 157 41.16 4.03 -24.79
CA LYS A 157 41.80 5.27 -25.29
C LYS A 157 40.95 6.54 -25.03
N ASP A 158 39.64 6.41 -24.95
CA ASP A 158 38.69 7.49 -24.66
C ASP A 158 38.45 7.73 -23.13
N THR A 159 39.35 7.27 -22.28
CA THR A 159 39.32 7.36 -20.83
C THR A 159 38.26 6.49 -20.12
N SER A 160 37.45 5.75 -20.87
CA SER A 160 36.46 4.80 -20.29
C SER A 160 37.22 3.75 -19.45
N VAL A 161 36.66 3.43 -18.28
CA VAL A 161 37.24 2.44 -17.36
C VAL A 161 36.47 1.12 -17.43
N VAL A 162 37.23 0.02 -17.35
CA VAL A 162 36.63 -1.33 -17.30
C VAL A 162 36.83 -1.93 -15.92
N ILE A 163 35.75 -2.35 -15.30
CA ILE A 163 35.68 -3.00 -13.97
C ILE A 163 35.01 -4.37 -14.06
N ASN A 164 35.41 -5.31 -13.19
CA ASN A 164 34.70 -6.58 -13.06
C ASN A 164 33.61 -6.45 -11.99
N VAL A 165 32.36 -6.70 -12.37
CA VAL A 165 31.18 -6.58 -11.50
C VAL A 165 30.56 -7.91 -11.11
N THR A 166 31.18 -9.03 -11.51
CA THR A 166 30.63 -10.38 -11.36
C THR A 166 30.32 -10.73 -9.91
N ASP A 167 31.30 -10.61 -9.03
CA ASP A 167 31.16 -11.00 -7.62
C ASP A 167 30.19 -10.08 -6.87
N TYR A 168 30.09 -8.81 -7.27
CA TYR A 168 29.13 -7.87 -6.70
C TYR A 168 27.70 -8.34 -6.96
N PHE A 169 27.37 -8.66 -8.22
CA PHE A 169 26.01 -9.08 -8.57
C PHE A 169 25.69 -10.52 -8.11
N LYS A 170 26.66 -11.40 -8.01
CA LYS A 170 26.47 -12.75 -7.44
C LYS A 170 26.26 -12.74 -5.93
N GLY A 171 26.86 -11.78 -5.23
CA GLY A 171 26.83 -11.67 -3.77
C GLY A 171 25.49 -11.14 -3.23
N ASP A 172 25.37 -11.15 -1.90
CA ASP A 172 24.21 -10.60 -1.18
C ASP A 172 24.44 -9.13 -0.77
N GLN A 173 24.60 -8.27 -1.78
CA GLN A 173 24.75 -6.85 -1.57
C GLN A 173 23.38 -6.18 -1.36
N GLN A 174 23.25 -5.38 -0.32
CA GLN A 174 21.94 -4.79 0.07
C GLN A 174 21.25 -4.01 -1.06
N LEU A 175 22.01 -3.29 -1.90
CA LEU A 175 21.45 -2.49 -3.01
C LEU A 175 20.81 -3.33 -4.12
N ILE A 176 21.16 -4.61 -4.23
CA ILE A 176 20.76 -5.51 -5.30
C ILE A 176 20.24 -6.86 -4.77
N SER A 177 19.66 -6.83 -3.59
CA SER A 177 19.10 -8.01 -2.92
C SER A 177 17.75 -7.64 -2.29
N LEU A 178 17.12 -8.64 -1.67
CA LEU A 178 15.95 -8.42 -0.83
C LEU A 178 16.30 -7.46 0.30
N ASP A 179 15.31 -6.68 0.73
CA ASP A 179 15.49 -5.87 1.92
C ASP A 179 15.64 -6.75 3.19
N PRO A 180 16.21 -6.21 4.27
CA PRO A 180 16.40 -6.97 5.50
C PRO A 180 15.10 -7.44 6.17
N ALA A 181 13.97 -6.74 5.96
CA ALA A 181 12.68 -7.14 6.51
C ALA A 181 12.10 -8.32 5.72
N ALA A 182 12.18 -8.30 4.40
CA ALA A 182 11.79 -9.43 3.55
C ALA A 182 12.61 -10.69 3.86
N LYS A 183 13.94 -10.55 4.04
CA LYS A 183 14.78 -11.68 4.45
C LYS A 183 14.34 -12.29 5.78
N ARG A 184 14.05 -11.45 6.77
CA ARG A 184 13.53 -11.93 8.08
C ARG A 184 12.15 -12.58 7.92
N ARG A 185 11.24 -11.95 7.16
CA ARG A 185 9.90 -12.46 6.92
C ARG A 185 9.93 -13.86 6.29
N PHE A 186 10.81 -14.10 5.35
CA PHE A 186 10.95 -15.40 4.68
C PHE A 186 11.95 -16.34 5.35
N SER A 187 12.44 -16.01 6.53
CA SER A 187 13.41 -16.79 7.31
C SER A 187 14.63 -17.21 6.48
N LEU A 188 15.21 -16.25 5.73
CA LEU A 188 16.38 -16.46 4.89
C LEU A 188 17.67 -16.26 5.69
N GLY A 189 18.57 -17.22 5.61
CA GLY A 189 19.91 -17.17 6.15
C GLY A 189 20.94 -16.64 5.13
N ASN A 190 22.19 -17.17 5.22
CA ASN A 190 23.27 -16.73 4.36
C ASN A 190 23.08 -17.18 2.91
N ILE A 191 23.53 -16.33 1.98
CA ILE A 191 23.58 -16.66 0.56
C ILE A 191 24.52 -17.83 0.29
N GLN A 192 24.13 -18.69 -0.64
CA GLN A 192 24.94 -19.83 -1.12
C GLN A 192 25.58 -19.43 -2.46
N THR A 193 26.86 -19.03 -2.41
CA THR A 193 27.56 -18.46 -3.58
C THR A 193 27.85 -19.49 -4.67
N ASP A 194 27.94 -20.79 -4.32
CA ASP A 194 28.16 -21.90 -5.23
C ASP A 194 26.97 -22.18 -6.16
N ARG A 195 25.77 -21.73 -5.76
CA ARG A 195 24.52 -21.91 -6.50
C ARG A 195 23.78 -20.58 -6.74
N SER A 196 24.55 -19.48 -6.67
CA SER A 196 24.08 -18.11 -7.03
C SER A 196 24.87 -17.62 -8.25
N TYR A 197 24.19 -17.07 -9.25
CA TYR A 197 24.83 -16.67 -10.51
C TYR A 197 24.05 -15.54 -11.22
N ILE A 198 24.75 -14.89 -12.19
CA ILE A 198 24.13 -13.92 -13.08
C ILE A 198 23.49 -14.67 -14.24
N GLN A 199 22.16 -14.61 -14.34
CA GLN A 199 21.39 -15.24 -15.41
C GLN A 199 21.58 -14.51 -16.73
N SER A 200 21.44 -13.18 -16.71
CA SER A 200 21.67 -12.31 -17.85
C SER A 200 22.02 -10.90 -17.44
N MET A 201 22.68 -10.16 -18.35
CA MET A 201 22.96 -8.73 -18.18
C MET A 201 22.75 -8.06 -19.53
N ARG A 202 21.87 -7.07 -19.57
CA ARG A 202 21.49 -6.35 -20.80
C ARG A 202 21.58 -4.85 -20.56
N SER A 203 22.13 -4.11 -21.52
CA SER A 203 22.28 -2.67 -21.43
C SER A 203 21.50 -1.96 -22.51
N PHE A 204 20.80 -0.91 -22.13
CA PHE A 204 19.93 -0.07 -22.96
C PHE A 204 20.44 1.37 -22.92
N PRO A 205 19.88 2.30 -23.71
CA PRO A 205 20.38 3.67 -23.76
C PRO A 205 20.33 4.44 -22.43
N ILE A 206 19.41 4.13 -21.53
CA ILE A 206 19.27 4.81 -20.24
C ILE A 206 19.33 3.88 -19.02
N ASN A 207 19.39 2.57 -19.24
CA ASN A 207 19.44 1.60 -18.12
C ASN A 207 20.27 0.36 -18.44
N THR A 208 20.65 -0.34 -17.40
CA THR A 208 21.25 -1.68 -17.48
C THR A 208 20.52 -2.62 -16.52
N GLU A 209 20.06 -3.75 -17.07
CA GLU A 209 19.32 -4.78 -16.37
C GLU A 209 20.20 -5.96 -16.03
N VAL A 210 20.19 -6.37 -14.77
CA VAL A 210 20.96 -7.52 -14.30
C VAL A 210 20.03 -8.52 -13.63
N ARG A 211 19.82 -9.65 -14.28
CA ARG A 211 19.08 -10.79 -13.70
C ARG A 211 20.00 -11.71 -12.97
N MET A 212 19.66 -11.99 -11.73
CA MET A 212 20.48 -12.77 -10.80
C MET A 212 19.65 -13.87 -10.17
N VAL A 213 20.17 -15.08 -10.19
CA VAL A 213 19.64 -16.18 -9.38
C VAL A 213 20.40 -16.18 -8.07
N LYS A 214 19.69 -16.04 -6.95
CA LYS A 214 20.25 -16.04 -5.59
C LYS A 214 19.61 -17.14 -4.77
N THR A 215 20.42 -17.97 -4.15
CA THR A 215 19.99 -19.06 -3.27
C THR A 215 20.42 -18.74 -1.83
N PHE A 216 19.49 -18.81 -0.91
CA PHE A 216 19.70 -18.59 0.51
C PHE A 216 19.45 -19.88 1.28
N ALA A 217 20.21 -20.10 2.37
CA ALA A 217 19.84 -21.10 3.35
C ALA A 217 18.51 -20.75 3.99
N SER A 218 17.66 -21.74 4.20
CA SER A 218 16.41 -21.56 4.95
C SER A 218 16.66 -21.72 6.44
N GLN A 219 16.04 -20.88 7.25
CA GLN A 219 16.07 -20.95 8.71
C GLN A 219 14.68 -21.28 9.25
N LEU A 220 14.64 -21.88 10.44
CA LEU A 220 13.38 -22.03 11.17
C LEU A 220 12.97 -20.64 11.72
N PRO A 221 11.72 -20.23 11.58
CA PRO A 221 11.24 -19.02 12.21
C PRO A 221 11.34 -19.14 13.75
N PRO A 222 11.57 -18.04 14.47
CA PRO A 222 11.56 -18.06 15.91
C PRO A 222 10.18 -18.53 16.41
N PRO A 223 10.11 -19.31 17.51
CA PRO A 223 8.85 -19.77 18.06
C PRO A 223 7.98 -18.57 18.46
N THR A 224 6.74 -18.58 18.03
CA THR A 224 5.72 -17.60 18.47
C THR A 224 5.13 -17.99 19.81
N ALA A 225 4.87 -17.01 20.66
CA ALA A 225 4.19 -17.28 21.94
C ALA A 225 2.81 -17.93 21.69
N PRO A 226 2.39 -18.94 22.48
CA PRO A 226 1.17 -19.70 22.24
C PRO A 226 -0.12 -18.87 22.08
N ASN A 227 -0.15 -17.66 22.68
CA ASN A 227 -1.30 -16.76 22.68
C ASN A 227 -1.01 -15.43 21.95
N ALA A 228 0.02 -15.36 21.08
CA ALA A 228 0.29 -14.16 20.32
C ALA A 228 -0.83 -13.94 19.28
N PRO A 229 -1.34 -12.70 19.13
CA PRO A 229 -2.31 -12.42 18.09
C PRO A 229 -1.71 -12.69 16.71
N PRO A 230 -2.52 -13.12 15.71
CA PRO A 230 -2.05 -13.34 14.35
C PRO A 230 -1.33 -12.11 13.81
N ASN A 231 -0.07 -12.28 13.42
CA ASN A 231 0.72 -11.23 12.81
C ASN A 231 1.04 -11.60 11.35
N PRO A 232 0.46 -10.91 10.35
CA PRO A 232 0.73 -11.16 8.94
C PRO A 232 2.19 -10.96 8.53
N GLN A 233 2.96 -10.23 9.33
CA GLN A 233 4.39 -9.98 9.13
C GLN A 233 5.29 -10.93 9.94
N ALA A 234 4.72 -11.92 10.63
CA ALA A 234 5.52 -12.90 11.37
C ALA A 234 6.45 -13.67 10.41
N PRO A 235 7.67 -14.00 10.85
CA PRO A 235 8.58 -14.83 10.07
C PRO A 235 7.96 -16.17 9.72
N VAL A 236 8.07 -16.57 8.45
CA VAL A 236 7.56 -17.85 7.92
C VAL A 236 8.69 -18.62 7.24
N GLN A 237 8.67 -19.95 7.37
CA GLN A 237 9.49 -20.80 6.54
C GLN A 237 8.73 -21.15 5.26
N LEU A 238 9.31 -20.78 4.11
CA LEU A 238 8.71 -21.07 2.81
C LEU A 238 8.70 -22.58 2.54
N PRO A 239 7.72 -23.10 1.77
CA PRO A 239 7.67 -24.53 1.42
C PRO A 239 8.95 -25.04 0.76
N ALA A 240 9.59 -24.24 -0.10
CA ALA A 240 10.88 -24.57 -0.70
C ALA A 240 11.97 -24.76 0.36
N GLY A 241 12.02 -23.89 1.37
CA GLY A 241 12.95 -23.98 2.49
C GLY A 241 12.69 -25.18 3.39
N ALA A 242 11.43 -25.47 3.70
CA ALA A 242 11.05 -26.63 4.50
C ALA A 242 11.43 -27.97 3.81
N ASN A 243 11.28 -28.04 2.49
CA ASN A 243 11.53 -29.27 1.73
C ASN A 243 13.01 -29.49 1.37
N SER A 244 13.78 -28.43 1.12
CA SER A 244 15.15 -28.55 0.59
C SER A 244 16.22 -27.95 1.47
N GLY A 245 15.87 -27.19 2.50
CA GLY A 245 16.79 -26.38 3.31
C GLY A 245 17.26 -25.10 2.62
N PHE A 246 16.77 -24.80 1.42
CA PHE A 246 17.18 -23.64 0.62
C PHE A 246 16.01 -22.96 -0.05
N VAL A 247 16.18 -21.66 -0.27
CA VAL A 247 15.23 -20.83 -1.04
C VAL A 247 15.98 -20.16 -2.18
N THR A 248 15.53 -20.37 -3.41
CA THR A 248 16.11 -19.79 -4.61
C THR A 248 15.14 -18.76 -5.21
N LEU A 249 15.65 -17.57 -5.50
CA LEU A 249 14.92 -16.43 -6.07
C LEU A 249 15.63 -15.96 -7.34
N GLU A 250 14.89 -15.50 -8.33
CA GLU A 250 15.44 -14.71 -9.44
C GLU A 250 15.10 -13.23 -9.18
N LEU A 251 16.15 -12.41 -9.02
CA LEU A 251 16.03 -10.95 -8.84
C LEU A 251 16.46 -10.23 -10.12
N ASN A 252 15.87 -9.09 -10.37
CA ASN A 252 16.28 -8.16 -11.42
C ASN A 252 16.68 -6.82 -10.80
N ALA A 253 17.92 -6.41 -10.98
CA ALA A 253 18.40 -5.08 -10.63
C ALA A 253 18.43 -4.20 -11.88
N SER A 254 17.60 -3.18 -11.91
CA SER A 254 17.52 -2.16 -12.95
C SER A 254 18.33 -0.94 -12.53
N MET A 255 19.40 -0.61 -13.24
CA MET A 255 20.25 0.58 -13.01
C MET A 255 19.86 1.65 -14.02
N ILE A 256 18.96 2.57 -13.63
CA ILE A 256 18.36 3.59 -14.50
C ILE A 256 19.09 4.92 -14.31
N MET A 257 19.64 5.51 -15.38
CA MET A 257 20.28 6.82 -15.33
C MET A 257 19.24 7.92 -15.13
N LEU A 258 19.42 8.73 -14.08
CA LEU A 258 18.54 9.86 -13.81
C LEU A 258 18.75 11.01 -14.83
N PRO A 259 17.71 11.82 -15.12
CA PRO A 259 17.81 12.96 -16.02
C PRO A 259 18.95 13.91 -15.64
N LYS A 260 19.70 14.39 -16.63
CA LYS A 260 20.76 15.38 -16.39
C LYS A 260 20.21 16.71 -15.89
N VAL A 261 19.05 17.10 -16.42
CA VAL A 261 18.29 18.27 -16.01
C VAL A 261 16.99 17.76 -15.40
N PRO A 262 16.88 17.73 -14.05
CA PRO A 262 15.67 17.29 -13.37
C PRO A 262 14.46 18.16 -13.75
N ALA A 263 13.27 17.60 -13.74
CA ALA A 263 12.05 18.35 -13.94
C ALA A 263 11.88 19.40 -12.82
N ARG A 264 11.12 20.45 -13.12
CA ARG A 264 10.71 21.41 -12.09
C ARG A 264 9.79 20.72 -11.07
N LYS A 265 10.11 20.83 -9.79
CA LYS A 265 9.27 20.34 -8.70
C LYS A 265 7.92 21.03 -8.72
N ARG A 266 6.88 20.28 -8.34
CA ARG A 266 5.59 20.85 -7.95
C ARG A 266 5.39 20.59 -6.47
N LEU A 267 5.39 21.65 -5.66
CA LEU A 267 5.30 21.51 -4.21
C LEU A 267 3.97 20.87 -3.83
N PHE A 268 4.02 20.01 -2.82
CA PHE A 268 2.90 19.20 -2.37
C PHE A 268 1.80 20.06 -1.71
N ASP A 269 0.56 19.64 -1.91
CA ASP A 269 -0.60 20.15 -1.20
C ASP A 269 -1.41 18.96 -0.64
N ALA A 270 -1.62 18.93 0.68
CA ALA A 270 -2.33 17.87 1.37
C ALA A 270 -3.81 17.74 0.97
N ARG A 271 -4.36 18.77 0.31
CA ARG A 271 -5.74 18.81 -0.18
C ARG A 271 -5.90 18.21 -1.57
N VAL A 272 -4.78 17.77 -2.19
CA VAL A 272 -4.76 17.11 -3.51
C VAL A 272 -3.97 15.81 -3.40
N GLY A 273 -4.55 14.71 -3.81
CA GLY A 273 -4.11 13.37 -3.52
C GLY A 273 -2.97 12.84 -4.40
N PHE A 274 -1.83 13.51 -4.45
CA PHE A 274 -0.64 12.99 -5.11
C PHE A 274 0.26 12.20 -4.16
N PHE A 275 0.93 11.16 -4.68
CA PHE A 275 2.13 10.65 -4.03
C PHE A 275 3.17 11.77 -3.96
N ALA A 276 3.97 11.74 -2.92
CA ALA A 276 4.95 12.77 -2.71
C ALA A 276 6.29 12.19 -2.24
N ASN A 277 7.35 12.92 -2.56
CA ASN A 277 8.69 12.72 -2.04
C ASN A 277 9.17 14.00 -1.38
N GLY A 278 10.26 13.94 -0.62
CA GLY A 278 10.78 15.13 0.02
C GLY A 278 12.10 14.88 0.71
N TYR A 279 12.71 15.97 1.17
CA TYR A 279 13.95 15.97 1.93
C TYR A 279 14.10 17.27 2.72
N THR A 280 15.05 17.27 3.66
CA THR A 280 15.37 18.46 4.44
C THR A 280 16.18 19.45 3.59
N VAL A 281 15.75 20.69 3.56
CA VAL A 281 16.40 21.79 2.82
C VAL A 281 16.96 22.82 3.80
N TYR A 282 18.17 23.26 3.50
CA TYR A 282 18.85 24.36 4.19
C TYR A 282 18.96 25.53 3.23
N GLY A 283 18.29 26.64 3.56
CA GLY A 283 18.32 27.88 2.78
C GLY A 283 19.14 28.96 3.48
N GLU A 284 19.74 29.89 2.71
CA GLU A 284 20.48 31.03 3.26
C GLU A 284 19.60 31.95 4.14
N ALA A 285 18.34 32.15 3.74
CA ALA A 285 17.41 33.00 4.49
C ALA A 285 16.63 32.24 5.56
N SER A 286 16.68 30.91 5.57
CA SER A 286 15.96 30.07 6.51
C SER A 286 16.71 30.01 7.85
N GLN A 287 15.99 30.26 8.95
CA GLN A 287 16.55 30.17 10.32
C GLN A 287 16.44 28.78 10.92
N LYS A 288 15.94 27.81 10.14
CA LYS A 288 15.78 26.39 10.51
C LYS A 288 15.94 25.49 9.29
N ALA A 289 16.19 24.21 9.52
CA ALA A 289 16.03 23.18 8.52
C ALA A 289 14.54 23.04 8.18
N GLU A 290 14.19 23.04 6.91
CA GLU A 290 12.82 22.89 6.42
C GLU A 290 12.64 21.59 5.67
N THR A 291 11.46 20.99 5.76
CA THR A 291 11.11 19.83 4.95
C THR A 291 10.41 20.32 3.68
N GLU A 292 11.05 20.13 2.54
CA GLU A 292 10.45 20.39 1.24
C GLU A 292 9.83 19.11 0.72
N ILE A 293 8.54 19.17 0.40
CA ILE A 293 7.76 18.03 -0.09
C ILE A 293 7.19 18.41 -1.45
N PHE A 294 7.26 17.49 -2.41
CA PHE A 294 6.81 17.71 -3.79
C PHE A 294 6.11 16.48 -4.36
N ALA A 295 5.17 16.72 -5.27
CA ALA A 295 4.36 15.70 -5.91
C ALA A 295 5.18 14.83 -6.87
N VAL A 296 4.88 13.55 -6.88
CA VAL A 296 5.41 12.56 -7.84
C VAL A 296 4.52 12.59 -9.08
N ARG A 297 5.07 12.89 -10.25
CA ARG A 297 4.31 13.04 -11.50
C ARG A 297 5.19 12.89 -12.74
N TRP A 298 4.60 12.60 -13.89
CA TRP A 298 5.30 12.62 -15.16
C TRP A 298 5.72 14.04 -15.56
N ARG A 299 6.82 14.15 -16.30
CA ARG A 299 7.21 15.39 -16.96
C ARG A 299 6.39 15.57 -18.21
N LEU A 300 5.35 16.42 -18.15
CA LEU A 300 4.49 16.74 -19.28
C LEU A 300 4.61 18.24 -19.59
N GLU A 301 5.19 18.54 -20.73
CA GLU A 301 5.48 19.91 -21.15
C GLU A 301 4.95 20.16 -22.58
N PRO A 302 4.36 21.34 -22.89
CA PRO A 302 4.04 21.72 -24.25
C PRO A 302 5.32 21.91 -25.08
N ARG A 303 5.22 21.80 -26.37
CA ARG A 303 6.30 22.23 -27.26
C ARG A 303 6.44 23.75 -27.20
N PRO A 304 7.66 24.33 -27.34
CA PRO A 304 7.85 25.79 -27.26
C PRO A 304 6.93 26.57 -28.20
N GLU A 305 6.71 26.09 -29.44
CA GLU A 305 5.83 26.69 -30.44
C GLU A 305 4.34 26.64 -30.08
N ASP A 306 3.93 25.75 -29.17
CA ASP A 306 2.53 25.57 -28.76
C ASP A 306 2.16 26.31 -27.45
N ILE A 307 3.13 26.89 -26.76
CA ILE A 307 2.90 27.63 -25.50
C ILE A 307 1.87 28.77 -25.71
N ALA A 308 1.99 29.53 -26.79
CA ALA A 308 1.06 30.61 -27.07
C ALA A 308 -0.37 30.11 -27.30
N LYS A 309 -0.54 28.98 -27.97
CA LYS A 309 -1.85 28.32 -28.18
C LYS A 309 -2.45 27.88 -26.82
N MET A 310 -1.65 27.22 -26.03
CA MET A 310 -2.09 26.72 -24.71
C MET A 310 -2.49 27.88 -23.78
N LYS A 311 -1.76 29.01 -23.80
CA LYS A 311 -2.13 30.22 -23.06
C LYS A 311 -3.49 30.79 -23.49
N ARG A 312 -3.93 30.57 -24.74
CA ARG A 312 -5.26 30.95 -25.24
C ARG A 312 -6.34 29.90 -24.94
N GLY A 313 -6.00 28.79 -24.27
CA GLY A 313 -6.95 27.71 -23.94
C GLY A 313 -7.11 26.65 -25.04
N GLU A 314 -6.25 26.65 -26.07
CA GLU A 314 -6.26 25.62 -27.10
C GLU A 314 -5.56 24.34 -26.60
N LEU A 315 -6.11 23.16 -26.94
CA LEU A 315 -5.48 21.89 -26.63
C LEU A 315 -4.25 21.65 -27.50
N VAL A 316 -3.13 21.30 -26.85
CA VAL A 316 -1.86 21.03 -27.54
C VAL A 316 -1.36 19.61 -27.26
N GLU A 317 -0.53 19.06 -28.12
CA GLU A 317 0.16 17.81 -27.83
C GLU A 317 1.38 18.05 -26.94
N PRO A 318 1.64 17.17 -25.96
CA PRO A 318 2.85 17.29 -25.16
C PRO A 318 4.08 16.96 -25.99
N LYS A 319 5.24 17.51 -25.58
CA LYS A 319 6.54 17.21 -26.19
C LYS A 319 6.85 15.71 -26.18
N LYS A 320 6.49 15.01 -25.09
CA LYS A 320 6.59 13.55 -24.92
C LYS A 320 5.30 13.06 -24.26
N PRO A 321 4.45 12.31 -24.95
CA PRO A 321 3.27 11.70 -24.35
C PRO A 321 3.66 10.56 -23.40
N ILE A 322 2.78 10.25 -22.47
CA ILE A 322 2.84 9.05 -21.61
C ILE A 322 2.33 7.89 -22.45
N VAL A 323 3.14 6.85 -22.65
CA VAL A 323 2.76 5.70 -23.47
C VAL A 323 2.91 4.42 -22.67
N PHE A 324 1.81 3.67 -22.56
CA PHE A 324 1.81 2.31 -22.01
C PHE A 324 1.73 1.29 -23.13
N TYR A 325 2.64 0.34 -23.12
CA TYR A 325 2.60 -0.83 -24.00
C TYR A 325 1.92 -2.00 -23.29
N ILE A 326 1.08 -2.72 -24.03
CA ILE A 326 0.49 -3.97 -23.55
C ILE A 326 1.51 -5.09 -23.72
N ASP A 327 1.77 -5.82 -22.65
CA ASP A 327 2.67 -6.99 -22.69
C ASP A 327 2.16 -8.01 -23.74
N PRO A 328 2.98 -8.45 -24.70
CA PRO A 328 2.60 -9.49 -25.65
C PRO A 328 2.09 -10.80 -25.02
N ALA A 329 2.47 -11.07 -23.76
CA ALA A 329 1.96 -12.21 -22.99
C ALA A 329 0.50 -12.06 -22.55
N THR A 330 -0.10 -10.86 -22.69
CA THR A 330 -1.51 -10.63 -22.35
C THR A 330 -2.42 -11.39 -23.30
N PRO A 331 -3.40 -12.18 -22.81
CA PRO A 331 -4.41 -12.83 -23.64
C PRO A 331 -5.12 -11.81 -24.55
N GLU A 332 -5.27 -12.15 -25.82
CA GLU A 332 -5.70 -11.22 -26.89
C GLU A 332 -7.04 -10.55 -26.55
N GLN A 333 -7.99 -11.31 -26.04
CA GLN A 333 -9.32 -10.83 -25.67
C GLN A 333 -9.33 -9.71 -24.64
N TRP A 334 -8.32 -9.61 -23.78
CA TRP A 334 -8.25 -8.59 -22.71
C TRP A 334 -7.51 -7.32 -23.10
N ARG A 335 -6.71 -7.35 -24.18
CA ARG A 335 -5.86 -6.20 -24.59
C ARG A 335 -6.68 -4.94 -24.86
N LYS A 336 -7.81 -5.06 -25.55
CA LYS A 336 -8.69 -3.91 -25.87
C LYS A 336 -9.23 -3.22 -24.61
N TYR A 337 -9.51 -3.98 -23.55
CA TYR A 337 -10.04 -3.42 -22.31
C TYR A 337 -8.95 -2.75 -21.46
N LEU A 338 -7.73 -3.33 -21.42
CA LEU A 338 -6.58 -2.70 -20.79
C LEU A 338 -6.23 -1.39 -21.48
N LYS A 339 -6.23 -1.36 -22.81
CA LYS A 339 -6.00 -0.13 -23.61
C LYS A 339 -7.06 0.93 -23.29
N ALA A 340 -8.32 0.55 -23.26
CA ALA A 340 -9.41 1.46 -22.95
C ALA A 340 -9.27 2.06 -21.54
N GLY A 341 -8.82 1.27 -20.53
CA GLY A 341 -8.55 1.76 -19.18
C GLY A 341 -7.44 2.81 -19.12
N VAL A 342 -6.40 2.68 -19.94
CA VAL A 342 -5.37 3.72 -20.10
C VAL A 342 -5.96 4.99 -20.73
N GLU A 343 -6.75 4.84 -21.80
CA GLU A 343 -7.27 5.93 -22.61
C GLU A 343 -8.42 6.68 -21.92
N ASP A 344 -9.06 6.12 -20.91
CA ASP A 344 -10.06 6.80 -20.07
C ASP A 344 -9.54 8.10 -19.45
N TRP A 345 -8.24 8.21 -19.24
CA TRP A 345 -7.58 9.40 -18.68
C TRP A 345 -7.42 10.56 -19.68
N GLN A 346 -7.65 10.36 -20.98
CA GLN A 346 -7.50 11.42 -21.99
C GLN A 346 -8.29 12.68 -21.63
N LYS A 347 -9.55 12.52 -21.19
CA LYS A 347 -10.39 13.68 -20.80
C LYS A 347 -9.85 14.46 -19.62
N ALA A 348 -9.14 13.79 -18.71
CA ALA A 348 -8.50 14.46 -17.59
C ALA A 348 -7.31 15.31 -18.05
N PHE A 349 -6.53 14.82 -19.01
CA PHE A 349 -5.44 15.58 -19.62
C PHE A 349 -5.94 16.70 -20.54
N GLU A 350 -7.07 16.53 -21.22
CA GLU A 350 -7.72 17.62 -21.99
C GLU A 350 -8.10 18.77 -21.07
N GLN A 351 -8.62 18.52 -19.86
CA GLN A 351 -8.86 19.57 -18.87
C GLN A 351 -7.56 20.26 -18.44
N ALA A 352 -6.43 19.54 -18.40
CA ALA A 352 -5.11 20.12 -18.14
C ALA A 352 -4.51 20.87 -19.36
N GLY A 353 -5.21 20.90 -20.50
CA GLY A 353 -4.80 21.59 -21.72
C GLY A 353 -4.04 20.72 -22.74
N PHE A 354 -3.98 19.39 -22.53
CA PHE A 354 -3.25 18.50 -23.43
C PHE A 354 -4.18 17.51 -24.14
N LYS A 355 -4.06 17.38 -25.44
CA LYS A 355 -4.62 16.27 -26.23
C LYS A 355 -3.55 15.21 -26.49
N ASN A 356 -3.95 13.96 -26.68
CA ASN A 356 -3.06 12.82 -26.93
C ASN A 356 -1.93 12.69 -25.89
N ALA A 357 -2.21 13.06 -24.65
CA ALA A 357 -1.22 13.08 -23.57
C ALA A 357 -0.88 11.70 -23.01
N ILE A 358 -1.84 10.78 -23.02
CA ILE A 358 -1.67 9.41 -22.58
C ILE A 358 -2.19 8.45 -23.65
N LEU A 359 -1.43 7.41 -23.97
CA LEU A 359 -1.72 6.51 -25.09
C LEU A 359 -1.44 5.07 -24.66
N ALA A 360 -2.26 4.14 -25.16
CA ALA A 360 -2.02 2.71 -25.06
C ALA A 360 -1.62 2.14 -26.42
N ARG A 361 -0.60 1.30 -26.45
CA ARG A 361 -0.08 0.69 -27.69
C ARG A 361 0.20 -0.79 -27.48
N GLU A 362 0.11 -1.57 -28.55
CA GLU A 362 0.63 -2.92 -28.59
C GLU A 362 2.04 -2.89 -29.18
N VAL A 363 2.89 -3.83 -28.74
CA VAL A 363 4.21 -4.03 -29.36
C VAL A 363 3.98 -4.57 -30.76
N PRO A 364 4.49 -3.92 -31.83
CA PRO A 364 4.32 -4.43 -33.19
C PRO A 364 4.91 -5.85 -33.33
N ALA A 365 4.23 -6.70 -34.07
CA ALA A 365 4.68 -8.07 -34.27
C ALA A 365 6.08 -8.08 -34.91
N GLY A 366 7.03 -8.79 -34.28
CA GLY A 366 8.43 -8.91 -34.74
C GLY A 366 9.33 -7.72 -34.37
N ASP A 367 8.82 -6.67 -33.71
CA ASP A 367 9.65 -5.58 -33.22
C ASP A 367 10.40 -6.02 -31.95
N THR A 368 11.71 -6.20 -32.09
CA THR A 368 12.61 -6.53 -30.97
C THR A 368 13.26 -5.30 -30.32
N THR A 369 12.96 -4.12 -30.80
CA THR A 369 13.53 -2.86 -30.27
C THR A 369 12.77 -2.35 -29.04
N ILE A 370 11.50 -2.70 -28.93
CA ILE A 370 10.66 -2.40 -27.76
C ILE A 370 10.76 -3.59 -26.79
N SER A 371 11.36 -3.35 -25.63
CA SER A 371 11.58 -4.37 -24.60
C SER A 371 10.98 -3.96 -23.28
N THR A 372 10.40 -4.92 -22.56
CA THR A 372 9.93 -4.76 -21.17
C THR A 372 11.08 -4.50 -20.18
N GLU A 373 12.31 -4.60 -20.62
CA GLU A 373 13.51 -4.33 -19.82
C GLU A 373 14.15 -2.97 -20.15
N ASP A 374 13.65 -2.24 -21.15
CA ASP A 374 14.14 -0.92 -21.53
C ASP A 374 13.31 0.18 -20.80
N ALA A 375 13.92 0.87 -19.85
CA ALA A 375 13.28 1.90 -19.03
C ALA A 375 12.72 3.11 -19.81
N ARG A 376 12.94 3.18 -21.12
CA ARG A 376 12.28 4.18 -21.96
C ARG A 376 10.81 3.88 -22.22
N TYR A 377 10.36 2.65 -21.95
CA TYR A 377 9.01 2.16 -22.23
C TYR A 377 8.30 1.73 -20.96
N SER A 378 7.08 2.17 -20.76
CA SER A 378 6.20 1.71 -19.70
C SER A 378 5.26 0.62 -20.20
N PHE A 379 4.95 -0.36 -19.35
CA PHE A 379 4.17 -1.54 -19.73
C PHE A 379 3.06 -1.85 -18.75
N ILE A 380 1.95 -2.41 -19.26
CA ILE A 380 1.06 -3.25 -18.46
C ILE A 380 1.55 -4.69 -18.65
N ARG A 381 2.20 -5.24 -17.61
CA ARG A 381 2.83 -6.56 -17.59
C ARG A 381 1.82 -7.61 -17.15
N TYR A 382 1.74 -8.73 -17.88
CA TYR A 382 0.82 -9.81 -17.56
C TYR A 382 1.55 -10.99 -16.89
N PHE A 383 1.08 -11.38 -15.69
CA PHE A 383 1.67 -12.46 -14.91
C PHE A 383 0.68 -13.59 -14.69
N ALA A 384 1.09 -14.82 -14.98
CA ALA A 384 0.37 -16.03 -14.59
C ALA A 384 0.65 -16.29 -13.10
N SER A 385 -0.24 -15.79 -12.24
CA SER A 385 -0.14 -15.89 -10.79
C SER A 385 -1.52 -16.12 -10.18
N ASP A 386 -1.58 -16.81 -9.05
CA ASP A 386 -2.76 -17.02 -8.22
C ASP A 386 -3.12 -15.80 -7.35
N ILE A 387 -2.28 -14.76 -7.36
CA ILE A 387 -2.51 -13.54 -6.61
C ILE A 387 -3.71 -12.77 -7.18
N GLN A 388 -4.66 -12.45 -6.31
CA GLN A 388 -5.88 -11.69 -6.62
C GLN A 388 -5.61 -10.19 -6.50
N ASN A 389 -4.74 -9.65 -7.36
CA ASN A 389 -4.37 -8.23 -7.33
C ASN A 389 -3.98 -7.70 -8.71
N ALA A 390 -3.88 -6.37 -8.81
CA ALA A 390 -3.11 -5.62 -9.79
C ALA A 390 -2.31 -4.56 -9.02
N TYR A 391 -1.24 -4.02 -9.61
CA TYR A 391 -0.35 -3.10 -8.92
C TYR A 391 0.26 -2.08 -9.89
N GLY A 392 0.02 -0.79 -9.64
CA GLY A 392 0.46 0.33 -10.47
C GLY A 392 1.64 1.13 -9.85
N PRO A 393 2.88 0.60 -9.84
CA PRO A 393 4.04 1.29 -9.31
C PRO A 393 4.60 2.32 -10.29
N ASN A 394 5.46 3.21 -9.79
CA ASN A 394 6.28 4.09 -10.62
C ASN A 394 7.72 4.16 -10.12
N VAL A 395 8.66 4.39 -11.04
CA VAL A 395 10.04 4.75 -10.74
C VAL A 395 10.19 6.24 -11.01
N HIS A 396 10.58 6.99 -9.99
CA HIS A 396 10.69 8.44 -10.09
C HIS A 396 12.02 8.96 -9.56
N ASP A 397 12.45 10.08 -10.10
CA ASP A 397 13.63 10.82 -9.66
C ASP A 397 13.37 11.41 -8.26
N PRO A 398 14.12 11.00 -7.21
CA PRO A 398 13.88 11.47 -5.85
C PRO A 398 14.22 12.96 -5.65
N ARG A 399 14.89 13.61 -6.61
CA ARG A 399 15.21 15.02 -6.57
C ARG A 399 14.00 15.91 -6.84
N THR A 400 13.04 15.42 -7.64
CA THR A 400 11.93 16.26 -8.17
C THR A 400 10.59 15.57 -8.23
N GLY A 401 10.54 14.24 -8.02
CA GLY A 401 9.34 13.46 -8.21
C GLY A 401 9.01 13.14 -9.68
N GLU A 402 9.92 13.43 -10.64
CA GLU A 402 9.71 13.11 -12.06
C GLU A 402 9.62 11.59 -12.26
N ILE A 403 8.47 11.09 -12.71
CA ILE A 403 8.30 9.68 -13.06
C ILE A 403 9.06 9.40 -14.35
N ILE A 404 9.88 8.35 -14.35
CA ILE A 404 10.75 7.94 -15.45
C ILE A 404 10.12 6.79 -16.24
N GLU A 405 9.66 5.78 -15.51
CA GLU A 405 8.99 4.59 -16.02
C GLU A 405 7.91 4.08 -15.07
N SER A 406 7.00 3.27 -15.61
CA SER A 406 6.04 2.53 -14.80
C SER A 406 5.74 1.17 -15.44
N HIS A 407 5.72 0.12 -14.62
CA HIS A 407 5.33 -1.22 -15.04
C HIS A 407 4.16 -1.68 -14.18
N ILE A 408 2.94 -1.57 -14.71
CA ILE A 408 1.74 -2.08 -14.03
C ILE A 408 1.80 -3.60 -14.04
N GLY A 409 1.76 -4.23 -12.86
CA GLY A 409 1.65 -5.68 -12.70
C GLY A 409 0.18 -6.11 -12.77
N TRP A 410 -0.15 -6.89 -13.81
CA TRP A 410 -1.48 -7.47 -13.97
C TRP A 410 -1.43 -8.97 -13.72
N TYR A 411 -2.06 -9.43 -12.64
CA TYR A 411 -2.07 -10.84 -12.27
C TYR A 411 -3.33 -11.52 -12.81
N HIS A 412 -3.16 -12.72 -13.39
CA HIS A 412 -4.27 -13.46 -14.03
C HIS A 412 -5.46 -13.63 -13.07
N ASN A 413 -5.19 -13.92 -11.80
CA ASN A 413 -6.23 -14.26 -10.83
C ASN A 413 -6.98 -13.02 -10.26
N VAL A 414 -6.66 -11.80 -10.71
CA VAL A 414 -7.47 -10.61 -10.40
C VAL A 414 -8.92 -10.78 -10.90
N MET A 415 -9.12 -11.55 -11.97
CA MET A 415 -10.45 -11.84 -12.50
C MET A 415 -11.33 -12.62 -11.51
N SER A 416 -10.75 -13.50 -10.69
CA SER A 416 -11.48 -14.19 -9.62
C SER A 416 -11.96 -13.19 -8.55
N LEU A 417 -11.10 -12.26 -8.16
CA LEU A 417 -11.46 -11.19 -7.22
C LEU A 417 -12.61 -10.32 -7.77
N LEU A 418 -12.48 -9.91 -9.03
CA LEU A 418 -13.49 -9.09 -9.70
C LEU A 418 -14.83 -9.81 -9.82
N THR A 419 -14.82 -11.11 -10.09
CA THR A 419 -16.04 -11.93 -10.11
C THR A 419 -16.71 -11.93 -8.75
N SER A 420 -15.96 -12.18 -7.68
CA SER A 420 -16.48 -12.20 -6.31
C SER A 420 -17.06 -10.84 -5.92
N TRP A 421 -16.33 -9.75 -6.13
CA TRP A 421 -16.79 -8.40 -5.78
C TRP A 421 -18.07 -8.01 -6.54
N TYR A 422 -18.07 -8.20 -7.86
CA TYR A 422 -19.20 -7.77 -8.66
C TYR A 422 -20.45 -8.64 -8.42
N THR A 423 -20.29 -9.92 -8.15
CA THR A 423 -21.42 -10.77 -7.72
C THR A 423 -22.05 -10.25 -6.43
N ILE A 424 -21.24 -9.95 -5.42
CA ILE A 424 -21.74 -9.55 -4.09
C ILE A 424 -22.33 -8.13 -4.12
N GLN A 425 -21.80 -7.21 -4.90
CA GLN A 425 -22.26 -5.82 -4.92
C GLN A 425 -23.26 -5.53 -6.05
N GLY A 426 -23.19 -6.25 -7.17
CA GLY A 426 -23.95 -5.93 -8.37
C GLY A 426 -25.05 -6.93 -8.75
N ALA A 427 -24.97 -8.22 -8.36
CA ALA A 427 -25.86 -9.25 -8.87
C ALA A 427 -27.34 -9.06 -8.50
N ALA A 428 -27.64 -8.29 -7.45
CA ALA A 428 -29.03 -7.95 -7.14
C ALA A 428 -29.70 -7.15 -8.28
N VAL A 429 -28.92 -6.30 -8.97
CA VAL A 429 -29.36 -5.39 -10.04
C VAL A 429 -28.97 -5.95 -11.42
N ASP A 430 -27.73 -6.37 -11.61
CA ASP A 430 -27.20 -6.85 -12.88
C ASP A 430 -27.31 -8.39 -13.01
N ALA A 431 -28.22 -8.86 -13.85
CA ALA A 431 -28.42 -10.28 -14.09
C ALA A 431 -27.20 -10.98 -14.72
N ARG A 432 -26.30 -10.25 -15.40
CA ARG A 432 -25.07 -10.81 -16.00
C ARG A 432 -24.11 -11.35 -14.94
N ALA A 433 -24.20 -10.85 -13.69
CA ALA A 433 -23.38 -11.29 -12.56
C ALA A 433 -23.94 -12.55 -11.84
N ARG A 434 -25.08 -13.11 -12.27
CA ARG A 434 -25.76 -14.26 -11.62
C ARG A 434 -25.26 -15.59 -12.16
N LYS A 435 -23.93 -15.74 -12.27
CA LYS A 435 -23.30 -16.96 -12.78
C LYS A 435 -21.85 -17.04 -12.33
N ARG A 436 -21.31 -18.25 -12.32
CA ARG A 436 -19.96 -18.56 -11.87
C ARG A 436 -18.84 -17.91 -12.72
N THR A 437 -19.05 -17.86 -14.02
CA THR A 437 -18.09 -17.29 -14.97
C THR A 437 -18.77 -16.20 -15.80
N PHE A 438 -18.21 -15.01 -15.78
CA PHE A 438 -18.75 -13.89 -16.56
C PHE A 438 -18.42 -14.03 -18.04
N ASP A 439 -19.25 -13.45 -18.90
CA ASP A 439 -18.91 -13.32 -20.31
C ASP A 439 -17.78 -12.31 -20.53
N GLU A 440 -17.16 -12.37 -21.70
CA GLU A 440 -16.03 -11.49 -22.06
C GLU A 440 -16.40 -10.01 -21.90
N ALA A 441 -17.61 -9.61 -22.27
CA ALA A 441 -18.00 -8.21 -22.23
C ALA A 441 -18.08 -7.66 -20.78
N LEU A 442 -18.66 -8.42 -19.85
CA LEU A 442 -18.72 -8.03 -18.44
C LEU A 442 -17.34 -8.07 -17.79
N MET A 443 -16.61 -9.18 -17.96
CA MET A 443 -15.27 -9.30 -17.41
C MET A 443 -14.34 -8.22 -18.00
N GLY A 444 -14.48 -7.91 -19.28
CA GLY A 444 -13.72 -6.84 -19.92
C GLY A 444 -14.01 -5.45 -19.35
N GLN A 445 -15.28 -5.14 -18.98
CA GLN A 445 -15.61 -3.90 -18.29
C GLN A 445 -14.95 -3.82 -16.91
N LEU A 446 -14.93 -4.93 -16.17
CA LEU A 446 -14.25 -5.03 -14.87
C LEU A 446 -12.73 -4.85 -15.01
N ILE A 447 -12.12 -5.45 -16.03
CA ILE A 447 -10.70 -5.27 -16.36
C ILE A 447 -10.40 -3.80 -16.70
N ARG A 448 -11.24 -3.15 -17.52
CA ARG A 448 -11.10 -1.73 -17.85
C ARG A 448 -11.15 -0.85 -16.61
N PHE A 449 -12.08 -1.10 -15.71
CA PHE A 449 -12.21 -0.37 -14.44
C PHE A 449 -10.92 -0.45 -13.62
N VAL A 450 -10.41 -1.66 -13.36
CA VAL A 450 -9.17 -1.83 -12.59
C VAL A 450 -7.98 -1.25 -13.34
N ALA A 451 -7.89 -1.42 -14.66
CA ALA A 451 -6.81 -0.84 -15.46
C ALA A 451 -6.78 0.69 -15.35
N ALA A 452 -7.94 1.35 -15.43
CA ALA A 452 -8.02 2.80 -15.24
C ALA A 452 -7.59 3.23 -13.83
N HIS A 453 -7.94 2.46 -12.79
CA HIS A 453 -7.51 2.71 -11.41
C HIS A 453 -5.98 2.59 -11.26
N GLU A 454 -5.39 1.48 -11.73
CA GLU A 454 -3.94 1.27 -11.65
C GLU A 454 -3.15 2.33 -12.45
N VAL A 455 -3.67 2.74 -13.60
CA VAL A 455 -3.10 3.86 -14.37
C VAL A 455 -3.10 5.15 -13.54
N GLY A 456 -4.17 5.43 -12.79
CA GLY A 456 -4.22 6.59 -11.88
C GLY A 456 -3.04 6.63 -10.90
N HIS A 457 -2.67 5.49 -10.32
CA HIS A 457 -1.48 5.39 -9.47
C HIS A 457 -0.19 5.70 -10.24
N THR A 458 -0.08 5.24 -11.47
CA THR A 458 1.09 5.53 -12.32
C THR A 458 1.16 6.98 -12.76
N LEU A 459 0.06 7.73 -12.67
CA LEU A 459 0.01 9.18 -12.88
C LEU A 459 0.34 9.98 -11.61
N GLY A 460 0.66 9.31 -10.52
CA GLY A 460 1.01 9.91 -9.24
C GLY A 460 -0.16 10.07 -8.27
N LEU A 461 -1.36 9.60 -8.59
CA LEU A 461 -2.53 9.76 -7.73
C LEU A 461 -2.58 8.68 -6.64
N ARG A 462 -2.92 9.11 -5.43
CA ARG A 462 -3.22 8.25 -4.28
C ARG A 462 -4.71 7.90 -4.25
N HIS A 463 -5.06 6.91 -3.45
CA HIS A 463 -6.47 6.64 -3.16
C HIS A 463 -7.15 7.88 -2.56
N ASN A 464 -8.36 8.17 -3.06
CA ASN A 464 -9.25 9.20 -2.51
C ASN A 464 -10.47 8.53 -1.88
N PHE A 465 -10.29 7.90 -0.72
CA PHE A 465 -11.36 7.17 0.00
C PHE A 465 -12.50 8.05 0.51
N GLY A 466 -12.36 9.36 0.37
CA GLY A 466 -13.42 10.31 0.73
C GLY A 466 -14.25 10.79 -0.44
N SER A 467 -13.90 10.41 -1.67
CA SER A 467 -14.54 10.97 -2.86
C SER A 467 -16.03 10.64 -2.94
N SER A 468 -16.43 9.39 -2.66
CA SER A 468 -17.83 8.95 -2.71
C SER A 468 -18.72 9.67 -1.70
N HIS A 469 -18.15 10.22 -0.62
CA HIS A 469 -18.92 11.03 0.34
C HIS A 469 -19.55 12.29 -0.29
N ALA A 470 -19.05 12.76 -1.41
CA ALA A 470 -19.65 13.87 -2.15
C ALA A 470 -21.04 13.56 -2.72
N THR A 471 -21.38 12.28 -2.91
CA THR A 471 -22.63 11.86 -3.51
C THR A 471 -23.68 11.53 -2.43
N PRO A 472 -24.80 12.23 -2.35
CA PRO A 472 -25.91 11.85 -1.47
C PRO A 472 -26.41 10.43 -1.79
N VAL A 473 -26.69 9.64 -0.75
CA VAL A 473 -27.11 8.23 -0.93
C VAL A 473 -28.35 8.10 -1.83
N GLU A 474 -29.30 9.04 -1.75
CA GLU A 474 -30.49 9.04 -2.58
C GLU A 474 -30.16 9.21 -4.08
N LYS A 475 -29.06 9.93 -4.39
CA LYS A 475 -28.57 10.14 -5.76
C LYS A 475 -27.91 8.89 -6.34
N LEU A 476 -27.48 7.97 -5.51
CA LEU A 476 -26.98 6.65 -5.95
C LEU A 476 -28.08 5.76 -6.53
N ARG A 477 -29.35 6.17 -6.40
CA ARG A 477 -30.54 5.53 -6.96
C ARG A 477 -31.20 6.35 -8.07
N ASP A 478 -30.61 7.49 -8.43
CA ASP A 478 -31.10 8.41 -9.47
C ASP A 478 -30.30 8.17 -10.76
N LYS A 479 -30.92 7.51 -11.73
CA LYS A 479 -30.32 7.16 -13.02
C LYS A 479 -29.75 8.37 -13.76
N ALA A 480 -30.48 9.50 -13.81
CA ALA A 480 -30.06 10.69 -14.52
C ALA A 480 -28.86 11.37 -13.86
N TYR A 481 -28.80 11.34 -12.53
CA TYR A 481 -27.64 11.81 -11.79
C TYR A 481 -26.40 10.95 -12.10
N LEU A 482 -26.54 9.62 -12.03
CA LEU A 482 -25.45 8.68 -12.27
C LEU A 482 -24.90 8.72 -13.68
N GLU A 483 -25.74 8.93 -14.69
CA GLU A 483 -25.31 9.11 -16.09
C GLU A 483 -24.46 10.37 -16.26
N LYS A 484 -24.69 11.40 -15.46
CA LYS A 484 -23.97 12.68 -15.55
C LYS A 484 -22.71 12.73 -14.71
N TYR A 485 -22.75 12.21 -13.47
CA TYR A 485 -21.69 12.41 -12.48
C TYR A 485 -20.98 11.11 -12.07
N GLY A 486 -21.55 9.93 -12.37
CA GLY A 486 -21.14 8.67 -11.77
C GLY A 486 -21.58 8.53 -10.31
N HIS A 487 -21.20 7.45 -9.65
CA HIS A 487 -21.52 7.23 -8.24
C HIS A 487 -20.41 7.70 -7.29
N THR A 488 -19.22 8.00 -7.81
CA THR A 488 -18.11 8.66 -7.10
C THR A 488 -17.42 9.64 -8.04
N PRO A 489 -16.93 10.80 -7.54
CA PRO A 489 -16.14 11.74 -8.33
C PRO A 489 -14.75 11.23 -8.72
N SER A 490 -14.26 10.13 -8.15
CA SER A 490 -12.92 9.62 -8.41
C SER A 490 -12.88 8.10 -8.62
N ILE A 491 -12.16 7.65 -9.65
CA ILE A 491 -11.83 6.24 -9.84
C ILE A 491 -10.79 5.75 -8.82
N MET A 492 -10.07 6.69 -8.18
CA MET A 492 -9.11 6.39 -7.12
C MET A 492 -9.77 6.15 -5.77
N ASP A 493 -11.08 6.26 -5.69
CA ASP A 493 -11.89 5.82 -4.56
C ASP A 493 -12.12 4.31 -4.63
N TYR A 494 -12.01 3.60 -3.54
CA TYR A 494 -12.41 2.19 -3.48
C TYR A 494 -13.93 2.04 -3.31
N ALA A 495 -14.71 2.94 -3.91
CA ALA A 495 -16.18 2.84 -3.96
C ALA A 495 -16.66 1.55 -4.64
N ARG A 496 -15.79 0.90 -5.43
CA ARG A 496 -16.05 -0.34 -6.18
C ARG A 496 -17.28 -0.21 -7.07
N PHE A 497 -18.40 -0.82 -6.67
CA PHE A 497 -19.63 -0.83 -7.45
C PHE A 497 -20.77 -0.22 -6.65
N ASN A 498 -21.72 0.41 -7.34
CA ASN A 498 -22.86 1.02 -6.69
C ASN A 498 -23.82 -0.04 -6.09
N TYR A 499 -23.49 -0.51 -4.90
CA TYR A 499 -24.29 -1.50 -4.15
C TYR A 499 -25.56 -0.92 -3.52
N VAL A 500 -25.78 0.40 -3.60
CA VAL A 500 -26.98 1.08 -3.11
C VAL A 500 -28.13 0.95 -4.10
N ALA A 501 -27.84 0.88 -5.39
CA ALA A 501 -28.84 0.69 -6.43
C ALA A 501 -29.72 -0.54 -6.16
N GLN A 502 -31.01 -0.41 -6.46
CA GLN A 502 -31.99 -1.47 -6.27
C GLN A 502 -32.54 -1.91 -7.64
N PRO A 503 -33.04 -3.14 -7.79
CA PRO A 503 -33.61 -3.63 -9.07
C PRO A 503 -34.66 -2.70 -9.69
N GLU A 504 -35.45 -2.04 -8.85
CA GLU A 504 -36.49 -1.13 -9.25
C GLU A 504 -36.02 0.23 -9.78
N ASP A 505 -34.76 0.60 -9.61
CA ASP A 505 -34.22 1.91 -9.99
C ASP A 505 -33.90 2.03 -11.49
N GLY A 506 -33.87 0.91 -12.22
CA GLY A 506 -33.55 0.88 -13.65
C GLY A 506 -32.13 1.32 -13.99
N ILE A 507 -31.19 1.22 -13.03
CA ILE A 507 -29.78 1.55 -13.21
C ILE A 507 -29.08 0.37 -13.88
N THR A 508 -28.36 0.63 -14.95
CA THR A 508 -27.65 -0.38 -15.73
C THR A 508 -26.13 -0.31 -15.61
N ASN A 509 -25.59 0.84 -15.17
CA ASN A 509 -24.16 1.03 -14.95
C ASN A 509 -23.86 1.19 -13.45
N LEU A 510 -23.18 0.21 -12.89
CA LEU A 510 -22.75 0.19 -11.49
C LEU A 510 -21.26 0.51 -11.32
N PHE A 511 -20.54 0.81 -12.40
CA PHE A 511 -19.10 0.98 -12.41
C PHE A 511 -18.71 2.42 -12.10
N PRO A 512 -17.60 2.64 -11.35
CA PRO A 512 -16.95 3.94 -11.28
C PRO A 512 -16.19 4.25 -12.58
N GLY A 513 -15.85 5.51 -12.78
CA GLY A 513 -15.04 5.97 -13.89
C GLY A 513 -14.17 7.14 -13.50
N VAL A 514 -13.33 7.62 -14.44
CA VAL A 514 -12.53 8.84 -14.27
C VAL A 514 -13.49 10.03 -14.11
N GLY A 515 -13.60 10.52 -12.89
CA GLY A 515 -14.62 11.46 -12.47
C GLY A 515 -14.17 12.92 -12.40
N THR A 516 -14.99 13.73 -11.71
CA THR A 516 -14.74 15.17 -11.56
C THR A 516 -13.47 15.46 -10.77
N TYR A 517 -13.26 14.73 -9.66
CA TYR A 517 -12.05 14.88 -8.85
C TYR A 517 -10.80 14.47 -9.63
N ASP A 518 -10.83 13.36 -10.36
CA ASP A 518 -9.69 12.88 -11.11
C ASP A 518 -9.22 13.88 -12.16
N LYS A 519 -10.17 14.47 -12.90
CA LYS A 519 -9.88 15.51 -13.89
C LYS A 519 -9.25 16.74 -13.25
N TRP A 520 -9.78 17.16 -12.10
CA TRP A 520 -9.22 18.25 -11.31
C TRP A 520 -7.82 17.92 -10.79
N ALA A 521 -7.60 16.73 -10.23
CA ALA A 521 -6.30 16.34 -9.73
C ALA A 521 -5.24 16.31 -10.84
N ILE A 522 -5.61 15.81 -12.04
CA ILE A 522 -4.73 15.84 -13.22
C ILE A 522 -4.50 17.28 -13.68
N GLU A 523 -5.52 18.15 -13.67
CA GLU A 523 -5.33 19.57 -13.99
C GLU A 523 -4.35 20.21 -13.03
N TRP A 524 -4.54 20.04 -11.72
CA TRP A 524 -3.64 20.54 -10.70
C TRP A 524 -2.21 19.98 -10.86
N GLY A 525 -2.08 18.69 -11.14
CA GLY A 525 -0.79 18.02 -11.26
C GLY A 525 -0.02 18.34 -12.54
N TYR A 526 -0.71 18.58 -13.65
CA TYR A 526 -0.07 18.58 -14.99
C TYR A 526 -0.24 19.86 -15.79
N LYS A 527 -1.25 20.69 -15.52
CA LYS A 527 -1.41 21.96 -16.24
C LYS A 527 -0.22 22.88 -15.95
N PRO A 528 0.50 23.37 -16.99
CA PRO A 528 1.62 24.28 -16.80
C PRO A 528 1.16 25.61 -16.20
N VAL A 529 1.88 26.09 -15.19
CA VAL A 529 1.75 27.45 -14.69
C VAL A 529 2.84 28.28 -15.37
N PHE A 530 2.39 29.13 -16.27
CA PHE A 530 3.28 30.03 -17.02
C PHE A 530 3.60 31.28 -16.17
N ASP A 531 4.69 31.95 -16.53
CA ASP A 531 5.06 33.25 -15.96
C ASP A 531 5.44 33.24 -14.46
N VAL A 532 5.79 32.05 -13.93
CA VAL A 532 6.35 31.86 -12.58
C VAL A 532 7.76 31.27 -12.68
N GLN A 533 8.66 31.72 -11.82
CA GLN A 533 10.06 31.34 -11.88
C GLN A 533 10.42 30.22 -10.89
N THR A 534 9.81 30.20 -9.71
CA THR A 534 10.14 29.28 -8.61
C THR A 534 9.00 28.32 -8.29
N PRO A 535 9.28 27.14 -7.69
CA PRO A 535 8.24 26.25 -7.18
C PRO A 535 7.35 26.92 -6.12
N GLU A 536 7.90 27.85 -5.32
CA GLU A 536 7.19 28.60 -4.28
C GLU A 536 6.17 29.58 -4.87
N ASP A 537 6.51 30.25 -5.98
CA ASP A 537 5.55 31.11 -6.68
C ASP A 537 4.47 30.29 -7.39
N GLU A 538 4.83 29.14 -7.95
CA GLU A 538 3.87 28.19 -8.50
C GLU A 538 2.89 27.71 -7.42
N LYS A 539 3.38 27.40 -6.21
CA LYS A 539 2.54 26.99 -5.08
C LYS A 539 1.47 28.02 -4.74
N LYS A 540 1.79 29.30 -4.82
CA LYS A 540 0.81 30.39 -4.56
C LYS A 540 -0.34 30.37 -5.57
N VAL A 541 -0.03 30.14 -6.86
CA VAL A 541 -1.05 30.03 -7.91
C VAL A 541 -1.90 28.78 -7.71
N LEU A 542 -1.25 27.64 -7.44
CA LEU A 542 -1.93 26.37 -7.22
C LEU A 542 -2.82 26.40 -5.97
N ASN A 543 -2.40 27.11 -4.92
CA ASN A 543 -3.23 27.34 -3.74
C ASN A 543 -4.54 28.07 -4.10
N GLN A 544 -4.49 29.09 -4.98
CA GLN A 544 -5.70 29.76 -5.44
C GLN A 544 -6.63 28.82 -6.23
N TRP A 545 -6.08 27.90 -7.03
CA TRP A 545 -6.91 26.89 -7.70
C TRP A 545 -7.60 25.98 -6.68
N VAL A 546 -6.90 25.53 -5.65
CA VAL A 546 -7.51 24.70 -4.58
C VAL A 546 -8.58 25.48 -3.84
N LEU A 547 -8.33 26.74 -3.49
CA LEU A 547 -9.29 27.62 -2.79
C LEU A 547 -10.56 27.84 -3.61
N SER A 548 -10.47 27.93 -4.94
CA SER A 548 -11.65 28.11 -5.81
C SER A 548 -12.61 26.92 -5.79
N HIS A 549 -12.14 25.73 -5.38
CA HIS A 549 -12.94 24.51 -5.28
C HIS A 549 -13.21 24.07 -3.82
N ALA A 550 -12.71 24.79 -2.83
CA ALA A 550 -12.70 24.34 -1.43
C ALA A 550 -14.07 24.07 -0.80
N ASN A 551 -15.14 24.67 -1.35
CA ASN A 551 -16.50 24.53 -0.85
C ASN A 551 -17.34 23.51 -1.63
N ASP A 552 -16.79 22.90 -2.67
CA ASP A 552 -17.49 21.89 -3.46
C ASP A 552 -16.95 20.49 -3.09
N PRO A 553 -17.79 19.62 -2.49
CA PRO A 553 -17.39 18.30 -2.06
C PRO A 553 -16.91 17.40 -3.21
N MET A 554 -17.29 17.69 -4.46
CA MET A 554 -16.85 16.94 -5.64
C MET A 554 -15.33 17.03 -5.89
N TYR A 555 -14.65 17.99 -5.26
CA TYR A 555 -13.21 18.21 -5.37
C TYR A 555 -12.44 17.86 -4.09
N TRP A 556 -13.12 17.33 -3.08
CA TRP A 556 -12.49 16.98 -1.82
C TRP A 556 -11.61 15.74 -1.94
N PHE A 557 -10.44 15.79 -1.27
CA PHE A 557 -9.55 14.66 -1.11
C PHE A 557 -9.62 14.12 0.31
N GLY A 558 -10.10 12.88 0.44
CA GLY A 558 -10.10 12.13 1.69
C GLY A 558 -9.07 11.00 1.65
N THR A 559 -8.00 11.14 2.44
CA THR A 559 -6.88 10.20 2.44
C THR A 559 -7.24 8.85 3.06
N GLU A 560 -6.65 7.76 2.52
CA GLU A 560 -6.73 6.41 3.11
C GLU A 560 -6.05 6.28 4.48
N VAL A 561 -5.19 7.24 4.84
CA VAL A 561 -4.37 7.18 6.06
C VAL A 561 -5.12 7.66 7.31
N ASN A 562 -6.31 8.28 7.16
CA ASN A 562 -7.06 8.75 8.31
C ASN A 562 -7.94 7.64 8.92
N PRO A 563 -7.59 7.10 10.09
CA PRO A 563 -8.38 6.03 10.72
C PRO A 563 -9.65 6.54 11.41
N TYR A 564 -9.84 7.87 11.52
CA TYR A 564 -10.87 8.47 12.38
C TYR A 564 -11.99 9.18 11.61
N ASP A 565 -11.73 9.59 10.37
CA ASP A 565 -12.73 10.32 9.58
C ASP A 565 -13.71 9.33 8.89
N PRO A 566 -14.98 9.30 9.31
CA PRO A 566 -15.97 8.39 8.71
C PRO A 566 -16.40 8.79 7.29
N ARG A 567 -15.98 9.97 6.80
CA ARG A 567 -16.20 10.38 5.42
C ARG A 567 -15.20 9.77 4.44
N SER A 568 -14.08 9.22 4.95
CA SER A 568 -13.01 8.64 4.15
C SER A 568 -12.82 7.17 4.53
N GLN A 569 -13.42 6.27 3.76
CA GLN A 569 -13.44 4.84 4.01
C GLN A 569 -13.25 4.04 2.71
N SER A 570 -12.70 2.85 2.84
CA SER A 570 -12.59 1.90 1.72
C SER A 570 -13.90 1.16 1.51
N GLU A 571 -14.36 1.08 0.28
CA GLU A 571 -15.52 0.30 -0.15
C GLU A 571 -16.88 0.76 0.41
N ASP A 572 -16.97 2.02 0.87
CA ASP A 572 -18.25 2.68 1.13
C ASP A 572 -18.67 3.53 -0.07
N VAL A 573 -19.93 3.94 -0.09
CA VAL A 573 -20.50 4.87 -1.06
C VAL A 573 -21.49 5.81 -0.39
N GLY A 574 -21.50 7.06 -0.85
CA GLY A 574 -22.46 8.06 -0.40
C GLY A 574 -22.10 8.73 0.93
N ASN A 575 -22.88 9.70 1.31
CA ASN A 575 -22.63 10.58 2.46
C ASN A 575 -23.20 10.07 3.80
N ASN A 576 -23.80 8.89 3.81
CA ASN A 576 -24.41 8.29 5.00
C ASN A 576 -24.27 6.77 4.96
N ALA A 577 -23.31 6.24 5.74
CA ALA A 577 -23.01 4.81 5.75
C ALA A 577 -24.15 3.96 6.33
N MET A 578 -24.98 4.47 7.23
CA MET A 578 -26.13 3.74 7.77
C MET A 578 -27.16 3.49 6.67
N LEU A 579 -27.56 4.53 5.94
CA LEU A 579 -28.53 4.43 4.84
C LEU A 579 -27.98 3.61 3.67
N ALA A 580 -26.73 3.83 3.27
CA ALA A 580 -26.09 3.07 2.20
C ALA A 580 -26.00 1.57 2.56
N SER A 581 -25.61 1.26 3.80
CA SER A 581 -25.54 -0.12 4.29
C SER A 581 -26.91 -0.79 4.39
N ASP A 582 -27.97 -0.06 4.75
CA ASP A 582 -29.34 -0.61 4.75
C ASP A 582 -29.75 -1.08 3.34
N TYR A 583 -29.45 -0.30 2.28
CA TYR A 583 -29.66 -0.72 0.89
C TYR A 583 -28.76 -1.89 0.49
N GLY A 584 -27.47 -1.85 0.87
CA GLY A 584 -26.55 -2.95 0.62
C GLY A 584 -26.98 -4.27 1.26
N ILE A 585 -27.41 -4.25 2.53
CA ILE A 585 -27.95 -5.41 3.24
C ILE A 585 -29.23 -5.92 2.55
N LYS A 586 -30.08 -5.03 2.07
CA LYS A 586 -31.28 -5.41 1.31
C LYS A 586 -30.91 -6.19 0.03
N ASN A 587 -29.83 -5.81 -0.64
CA ASN A 587 -29.29 -6.53 -1.79
C ASN A 587 -28.65 -7.86 -1.39
N LEU A 588 -27.87 -7.93 -0.29
CA LEU A 588 -27.32 -9.19 0.21
C LEU A 588 -28.42 -10.21 0.55
N LYS A 589 -29.54 -9.76 1.13
CA LYS A 589 -30.72 -10.60 1.41
C LYS A 589 -31.35 -11.19 0.13
N ARG A 590 -31.19 -10.51 -1.02
CA ARG A 590 -31.62 -11.03 -2.31
C ARG A 590 -30.60 -11.99 -2.93
N ILE A 591 -29.31 -11.74 -2.72
CA ILE A 591 -28.21 -12.52 -3.32
C ILE A 591 -28.07 -13.88 -2.65
N LEU A 592 -27.99 -13.91 -1.32
CA LEU A 592 -27.65 -15.11 -0.56
C LEU A 592 -28.49 -16.36 -0.91
N PRO A 593 -29.83 -16.30 -0.98
CA PRO A 593 -30.64 -17.48 -1.29
C PRO A 593 -30.40 -18.05 -2.70
N ASN A 594 -29.88 -17.21 -3.60
CA ASN A 594 -29.71 -17.57 -5.01
C ASN A 594 -28.28 -18.08 -5.32
N LEU A 595 -27.33 -17.97 -4.40
CA LEU A 595 -25.93 -18.34 -4.64
C LEU A 595 -25.78 -19.80 -5.03
N LYS A 596 -26.53 -20.70 -4.39
CA LYS A 596 -26.51 -22.14 -4.69
C LYS A 596 -26.80 -22.41 -6.17
N ASP A 597 -27.80 -21.76 -6.74
CA ASP A 597 -28.20 -21.95 -8.14
C ASP A 597 -27.22 -21.26 -9.11
N TRP A 598 -26.72 -20.05 -8.77
CA TRP A 598 -25.80 -19.31 -9.63
C TRP A 598 -24.41 -19.95 -9.72
N TYR A 599 -24.00 -20.68 -8.68
CA TYR A 599 -22.66 -21.29 -8.60
C TYR A 599 -22.67 -22.82 -8.81
N LYS A 600 -23.85 -23.39 -9.12
CA LYS A 600 -23.98 -24.81 -9.42
C LYS A 600 -23.13 -25.20 -10.64
N ALA A 601 -22.32 -26.24 -10.50
CA ALA A 601 -21.58 -26.85 -11.59
C ALA A 601 -21.66 -28.38 -11.49
N GLU A 602 -21.64 -29.08 -12.64
CA GLU A 602 -21.68 -30.52 -12.69
C GLU A 602 -20.36 -31.13 -12.17
N ALA A 603 -20.46 -32.20 -11.38
CA ALA A 603 -19.34 -32.90 -10.79
C ALA A 603 -18.44 -32.08 -9.86
N GLU A 604 -18.93 -30.95 -9.33
CA GLU A 604 -18.21 -30.14 -8.33
C GLU A 604 -18.92 -30.13 -6.97
N ASP A 605 -18.14 -29.95 -5.92
CA ASP A 605 -18.62 -29.82 -4.54
C ASP A 605 -19.14 -28.41 -4.24
N TYR A 606 -19.35 -28.09 -2.96
CA TYR A 606 -19.87 -26.82 -2.50
C TYR A 606 -18.79 -25.81 -2.10
N ASP A 607 -17.52 -26.03 -2.41
CA ASP A 607 -16.41 -25.11 -2.02
C ASP A 607 -16.64 -23.69 -2.55
N LYS A 608 -17.10 -23.57 -3.79
CA LYS A 608 -17.43 -22.24 -4.36
C LYS A 608 -18.64 -21.59 -3.70
N LEU A 609 -19.60 -22.35 -3.25
CA LEU A 609 -20.73 -21.81 -2.46
C LEU A 609 -20.24 -21.32 -1.10
N ASP A 610 -19.34 -22.06 -0.42
CA ASP A 610 -18.73 -21.62 0.84
C ASP A 610 -17.91 -20.33 0.66
N GLU A 611 -17.08 -20.27 -0.39
CA GLU A 611 -16.35 -19.07 -0.74
C GLU A 611 -17.29 -17.87 -0.88
N MET A 612 -18.36 -17.98 -1.66
CA MET A 612 -19.29 -16.89 -1.91
C MET A 612 -20.15 -16.54 -0.68
N TYR A 613 -20.51 -17.52 0.14
CA TYR A 613 -21.14 -17.25 1.43
C TYR A 613 -20.22 -16.41 2.34
N ASN A 614 -18.94 -16.76 2.39
CA ASN A 614 -17.94 -16.02 3.16
C ASN A 614 -17.75 -14.59 2.60
N GLN A 615 -17.88 -14.38 1.27
CA GLN A 615 -17.88 -13.03 0.67
C GLN A 615 -19.11 -12.22 1.12
N VAL A 616 -20.31 -12.82 1.19
CA VAL A 616 -21.51 -12.16 1.74
C VAL A 616 -21.29 -11.73 3.20
N VAL A 617 -20.78 -12.64 4.04
CA VAL A 617 -20.48 -12.35 5.45
C VAL A 617 -19.41 -11.25 5.55
N GLY A 618 -18.37 -11.32 4.71
CA GLY A 618 -17.32 -10.31 4.61
C GLY A 618 -17.85 -8.93 4.25
N GLN A 619 -18.76 -8.85 3.28
CA GLN A 619 -19.38 -7.58 2.87
C GLN A 619 -20.31 -7.02 3.97
N PHE A 620 -21.08 -7.87 4.63
CA PHE A 620 -21.89 -7.46 5.79
C PHE A 620 -21.03 -6.91 6.91
N ARG A 621 -19.93 -7.61 7.25
CA ARG A 621 -18.94 -7.15 8.24
C ARG A 621 -18.34 -5.79 7.87
N ARG A 622 -18.06 -5.56 6.57
CA ARG A 622 -17.55 -4.29 6.05
C ARG A 622 -18.56 -3.16 6.27
N TYR A 623 -19.84 -3.37 6.01
CA TYR A 623 -20.88 -2.40 6.32
C TYR A 623 -20.92 -2.05 7.82
N MET A 624 -20.79 -3.04 8.71
CA MET A 624 -20.70 -2.78 10.15
C MET A 624 -19.48 -1.91 10.50
N GLY A 625 -18.35 -2.15 9.84
CA GLY A 625 -17.14 -1.35 10.00
C GLY A 625 -17.33 0.11 9.58
N HIS A 626 -17.97 0.35 8.44
CA HIS A 626 -18.27 1.71 7.94
C HIS A 626 -19.13 2.49 8.95
N VAL A 627 -20.17 1.87 9.47
CA VAL A 627 -21.03 2.49 10.48
C VAL A 627 -20.32 2.72 11.79
N THR A 628 -19.55 1.74 12.26
CA THR A 628 -18.80 1.84 13.53
C THR A 628 -17.84 3.03 13.54
N LYS A 629 -17.30 3.42 12.39
CA LYS A 629 -16.34 4.53 12.27
C LYS A 629 -16.95 5.90 12.61
N TYR A 630 -18.26 6.06 12.53
CA TYR A 630 -18.95 7.29 12.95
C TYR A 630 -18.85 7.53 14.46
N VAL A 631 -18.84 6.48 15.26
CA VAL A 631 -18.78 6.59 16.74
C VAL A 631 -17.36 7.00 17.15
N GLY A 632 -17.23 8.12 17.85
CA GLY A 632 -15.95 8.73 18.18
C GLY A 632 -15.13 9.10 16.93
N GLY A 633 -15.80 9.34 15.79
CA GLY A 633 -15.20 9.80 14.55
C GLY A 633 -14.82 11.27 14.61
N VAL A 634 -13.83 11.66 13.84
CA VAL A 634 -13.34 13.04 13.71
C VAL A 634 -13.16 13.37 12.24
N TYR A 635 -13.87 14.36 11.76
CA TYR A 635 -13.69 14.92 10.42
C TYR A 635 -12.37 15.67 10.35
N GLU A 636 -11.56 15.40 9.33
CA GLU A 636 -10.33 16.11 9.04
C GLU A 636 -10.44 16.81 7.69
N THR A 637 -10.44 18.14 7.71
CA THR A 637 -10.47 18.95 6.50
C THR A 637 -9.23 19.85 6.49
N PRO A 638 -8.15 19.43 5.80
CA PRO A 638 -6.93 20.24 5.72
C PRO A 638 -7.21 21.61 5.15
N LYS A 639 -6.65 22.65 5.76
CA LYS A 639 -6.87 24.06 5.41
C LYS A 639 -5.55 24.84 5.40
N THR A 640 -5.54 25.91 4.62
CA THR A 640 -4.51 26.96 4.70
C THR A 640 -5.04 28.15 5.49
N TYR A 641 -4.16 29.09 5.83
CA TYR A 641 -4.49 30.25 6.66
C TYR A 641 -5.60 31.14 6.06
N GLU A 642 -5.83 31.09 4.76
CA GLU A 642 -6.89 31.82 4.06
C GLU A 642 -8.29 31.24 4.29
N GLN A 643 -8.38 30.00 4.79
CA GLN A 643 -9.65 29.29 4.97
C GLN A 643 -10.12 29.37 6.42
N ALA A 644 -11.35 29.81 6.63
CA ALA A 644 -11.97 29.85 7.95
C ALA A 644 -12.42 28.45 8.44
N GLY A 645 -12.71 28.35 9.74
CA GLY A 645 -13.24 27.16 10.41
C GLY A 645 -12.16 26.19 10.89
N ALA A 646 -12.57 25.16 11.64
CA ALA A 646 -11.68 24.16 12.20
C ALA A 646 -11.16 23.18 11.13
N VAL A 647 -9.98 22.61 11.36
CA VAL A 647 -9.42 21.48 10.59
C VAL A 647 -10.01 20.17 11.10
N TYR A 648 -10.18 20.04 12.40
CA TYR A 648 -10.70 18.84 13.06
C TYR A 648 -12.04 19.14 13.70
N GLU A 649 -13.07 18.35 13.35
CA GLU A 649 -14.41 18.49 13.90
C GLU A 649 -14.94 17.11 14.32
N PRO A 650 -15.50 16.94 15.52
CA PRO A 650 -16.07 15.65 15.91
C PRO A 650 -17.29 15.33 15.04
N THR A 651 -17.49 14.05 14.76
CA THR A 651 -18.72 13.59 14.10
C THR A 651 -19.95 14.05 14.91
N PRO A 652 -20.99 14.62 14.26
CA PRO A 652 -22.19 15.07 14.95
C PRO A 652 -22.81 14.00 15.85
N ALA A 653 -23.23 14.38 17.07
CA ALA A 653 -23.81 13.46 18.05
C ALA A 653 -25.01 12.66 17.50
N ALA A 654 -25.85 13.29 16.68
CA ALA A 654 -26.99 12.64 16.05
C ALA A 654 -26.56 11.47 15.13
N LEU A 655 -25.51 11.63 14.34
CA LEU A 655 -25.00 10.59 13.47
C LEU A 655 -24.34 9.45 14.26
N GLN A 656 -23.66 9.77 15.38
CA GLN A 656 -23.09 8.73 16.24
C GLN A 656 -24.18 7.87 16.89
N LYS A 657 -25.25 8.51 17.32
CA LYS A 657 -26.42 7.83 17.91
C LYS A 657 -27.14 6.97 16.88
N ASP A 658 -27.33 7.48 15.67
CA ASP A 658 -27.92 6.73 14.55
C ASP A 658 -27.03 5.51 14.17
N ALA A 659 -25.71 5.67 14.20
CA ALA A 659 -24.78 4.56 13.96
C ALA A 659 -24.97 3.40 14.98
N VAL A 660 -25.10 3.71 16.28
CA VAL A 660 -25.35 2.67 17.29
C VAL A 660 -26.75 2.06 17.15
N ALA A 661 -27.76 2.88 16.81
CA ALA A 661 -29.12 2.38 16.54
C ALA A 661 -29.14 1.43 15.33
N PHE A 662 -28.39 1.75 14.27
CA PHE A 662 -28.21 0.88 13.12
C PHE A 662 -27.57 -0.47 13.53
N LEU A 663 -26.47 -0.44 14.30
CA LEU A 663 -25.80 -1.66 14.76
C LEU A 663 -26.70 -2.52 15.64
N ASN A 664 -27.48 -1.89 16.52
CA ASN A 664 -28.49 -2.58 17.33
C ASN A 664 -29.50 -3.32 16.44
N ARG A 665 -30.02 -2.66 15.40
CA ARG A 665 -31.05 -3.21 14.50
C ARG A 665 -30.51 -4.26 13.53
N GLN A 666 -29.33 -4.06 12.94
CA GLN A 666 -28.85 -4.90 11.85
C GLN A 666 -27.90 -6.02 12.30
N LEU A 667 -27.23 -5.86 13.44
CA LEU A 667 -26.23 -6.82 13.94
C LEU A 667 -26.55 -7.39 15.31
N PHE A 668 -26.90 -6.53 16.28
CA PHE A 668 -27.13 -6.98 17.65
C PHE A 668 -28.48 -7.65 17.82
N GLU A 669 -29.51 -7.27 17.06
CA GLU A 669 -30.57 -8.22 16.73
C GLU A 669 -29.98 -9.31 15.80
N THR A 670 -30.30 -10.57 16.08
CA THR A 670 -29.71 -11.70 15.32
C THR A 670 -30.02 -11.57 13.84
N PRO A 671 -29.04 -11.47 12.94
CA PRO A 671 -29.24 -11.33 11.50
C PRO A 671 -29.68 -12.67 10.88
N GLN A 672 -30.94 -13.07 11.10
CA GLN A 672 -31.51 -14.37 10.71
C GLN A 672 -31.36 -14.67 9.21
N TRP A 673 -31.33 -13.63 8.37
CA TRP A 673 -31.17 -13.78 6.90
C TRP A 673 -29.84 -14.42 6.50
N MET A 674 -28.80 -14.34 7.33
CA MET A 674 -27.50 -14.98 7.11
C MET A 674 -27.52 -16.48 7.46
N LEU A 675 -28.54 -16.92 8.16
CA LEU A 675 -28.63 -18.26 8.77
C LEU A 675 -29.52 -19.19 7.94
N ASP A 676 -29.55 -19.00 6.64
CA ASP A 676 -30.33 -19.84 5.73
C ASP A 676 -29.86 -21.30 5.80
N PRO A 677 -30.70 -22.21 6.32
CA PRO A 677 -30.29 -23.59 6.50
C PRO A 677 -30.09 -24.32 5.16
N THR A 678 -30.71 -23.86 4.06
CA THR A 678 -30.57 -24.46 2.74
C THR A 678 -29.20 -24.20 2.12
N VAL A 679 -28.49 -23.16 2.60
CA VAL A 679 -27.10 -22.84 2.26
C VAL A 679 -26.15 -23.43 3.29
N LEU A 680 -26.38 -23.15 4.59
CA LEU A 680 -25.43 -23.53 5.65
C LEU A 680 -25.21 -25.03 5.73
N GLN A 681 -26.27 -25.86 5.59
CA GLN A 681 -26.16 -27.32 5.64
C GLN A 681 -25.28 -27.91 4.53
N MET A 682 -25.05 -27.17 3.43
CA MET A 682 -24.21 -27.60 2.34
C MET A 682 -22.72 -27.29 2.56
N ILE A 683 -22.43 -26.27 3.36
CA ILE A 683 -21.07 -25.70 3.46
C ILE A 683 -20.45 -25.80 4.86
N LYS A 684 -21.25 -25.95 5.90
CA LYS A 684 -20.76 -25.95 7.30
C LYS A 684 -21.52 -26.93 8.18
N PRO A 685 -20.84 -27.61 9.12
CA PRO A 685 -21.52 -28.30 10.19
C PRO A 685 -22.07 -27.28 11.18
N GLY A 686 -23.39 -27.17 11.31
CA GLY A 686 -24.03 -26.32 12.30
C GLY A 686 -24.89 -25.19 11.72
N SER A 687 -25.31 -24.28 12.62
CA SER A 687 -26.33 -23.25 12.34
C SER A 687 -25.77 -21.84 12.25
N GLY A 688 -24.50 -21.65 11.94
CA GLY A 688 -23.89 -20.33 11.79
C GLY A 688 -23.73 -19.52 13.07
N VAL A 689 -23.85 -20.15 14.25
CA VAL A 689 -23.70 -19.48 15.56
C VAL A 689 -22.36 -18.75 15.68
N GLU A 690 -21.29 -19.42 15.27
CA GLU A 690 -19.93 -18.89 15.38
C GLU A 690 -19.67 -17.73 14.40
N GLN A 691 -20.21 -17.77 13.18
CA GLN A 691 -20.10 -16.69 12.21
C GLN A 691 -20.73 -15.40 12.72
N VAL A 692 -21.94 -15.49 13.27
CA VAL A 692 -22.64 -14.35 13.85
C VAL A 692 -21.89 -13.81 15.06
N ARG A 693 -21.45 -14.70 15.96
CA ARG A 693 -20.67 -14.31 17.14
C ARG A 693 -19.40 -13.54 16.76
N GLN A 694 -18.64 -14.01 15.78
CA GLN A 694 -17.40 -13.36 15.32
C GLN A 694 -17.64 -11.94 14.80
N VAL A 695 -18.69 -11.71 14.02
CA VAL A 695 -19.02 -10.37 13.51
C VAL A 695 -19.45 -9.46 14.64
N GLN A 696 -20.27 -9.96 15.58
CA GLN A 696 -20.73 -9.20 16.74
C GLN A 696 -19.59 -8.83 17.67
N GLU A 697 -18.70 -9.78 17.98
CA GLU A 697 -17.53 -9.57 18.82
C GLU A 697 -16.54 -8.59 18.22
N ALA A 698 -16.23 -8.73 16.93
CA ALA A 698 -15.34 -7.81 16.21
C ALA A 698 -15.89 -6.37 16.24
N THR A 699 -17.19 -6.20 16.06
CA THR A 699 -17.85 -4.89 16.09
C THR A 699 -17.83 -4.30 17.51
N LEU A 700 -18.13 -5.08 18.55
CA LEU A 700 -18.05 -4.64 19.94
C LEU A 700 -16.62 -4.26 20.34
N ASN A 701 -15.64 -5.06 19.95
CA ASN A 701 -14.22 -4.76 20.19
C ASN A 701 -13.80 -3.45 19.52
N SER A 702 -14.31 -3.17 18.32
CA SER A 702 -14.08 -1.91 17.63
C SER A 702 -14.81 -0.74 18.29
N LEU A 703 -16.06 -0.88 18.72
CA LEU A 703 -16.79 0.16 19.45
C LEU A 703 -16.11 0.52 20.78
N PHE A 704 -15.62 -0.47 21.51
CA PHE A 704 -14.97 -0.32 22.80
C PHE A 704 -13.45 -0.37 22.70
N ASP A 705 -12.90 0.13 21.57
CA ASP A 705 -11.48 0.38 21.43
C ASP A 705 -11.05 1.59 22.27
N TYR A 706 -9.90 1.49 22.96
CA TYR A 706 -9.44 2.52 23.87
C TYR A 706 -9.25 3.89 23.21
N ALA A 707 -8.69 3.93 22.01
CA ALA A 707 -8.48 5.18 21.32
C ALA A 707 -9.79 5.86 20.92
N ARG A 708 -10.81 5.07 20.58
CA ARG A 708 -12.17 5.55 20.29
C ARG A 708 -12.85 6.08 21.55
N MET A 709 -12.81 5.33 22.65
CA MET A 709 -13.38 5.74 23.92
C MET A 709 -12.73 7.02 24.45
N GLN A 710 -11.41 7.14 24.31
CA GLN A 710 -10.67 8.33 24.68
C GLN A 710 -11.12 9.58 23.85
N ARG A 711 -11.32 9.43 22.55
CA ARG A 711 -11.84 10.52 21.71
C ARG A 711 -13.24 10.98 22.13
N LEU A 712 -14.12 10.08 22.56
CA LEU A 712 -15.43 10.43 23.11
C LEU A 712 -15.30 11.25 24.38
N ILE A 713 -14.41 10.83 25.30
CA ILE A 713 -14.13 11.58 26.54
C ILE A 713 -13.59 12.98 26.24
N GLU A 714 -12.60 13.08 25.36
CA GLU A 714 -12.00 14.37 24.96
C GLU A 714 -13.01 15.29 24.25
N THR A 715 -13.84 14.73 23.37
CA THR A 715 -14.89 15.47 22.68
C THR A 715 -15.93 15.99 23.67
N GLN A 716 -16.33 15.18 24.66
CA GLN A 716 -17.26 15.59 25.69
C GLN A 716 -16.66 16.68 26.63
N ALA A 717 -15.38 16.59 26.94
CA ALA A 717 -14.69 17.61 27.74
C ALA A 717 -14.67 18.99 27.02
N ALA A 718 -14.54 18.98 25.70
CA ALA A 718 -14.60 20.18 24.89
C ALA A 718 -16.04 20.70 24.63
N ASN A 719 -17.01 19.76 24.53
CA ASN A 719 -18.42 20.07 24.27
C ASN A 719 -19.32 19.16 25.11
N PRO A 720 -19.90 19.64 26.23
CA PRO A 720 -20.76 18.82 27.09
C PRO A 720 -22.01 18.23 26.43
N LYS A 721 -22.40 18.73 25.24
CA LYS A 721 -23.55 18.23 24.45
C LYS A 721 -23.13 17.17 23.40
N ALA A 722 -21.85 16.85 23.31
CA ALA A 722 -21.37 15.80 22.41
C ALA A 722 -21.87 14.42 22.87
N TYR A 723 -21.86 13.45 21.94
CA TYR A 723 -22.14 12.06 22.25
C TYR A 723 -21.05 11.52 23.17
N ALA A 724 -21.43 11.13 24.37
CA ALA A 724 -20.50 10.76 25.42
C ALA A 724 -20.18 9.25 25.43
N LEU A 725 -19.12 8.85 26.11
CA LEU A 725 -18.83 7.44 26.35
C LEU A 725 -19.94 6.74 27.16
N ASP A 726 -20.54 7.44 28.12
CA ASP A 726 -21.69 6.95 28.89
C ASP A 726 -22.92 6.68 28.01
N ASP A 727 -23.18 7.58 27.05
CA ASP A 727 -24.24 7.39 26.05
C ASP A 727 -23.98 6.12 25.20
N LEU A 728 -22.75 5.94 24.72
CA LEU A 728 -22.37 4.76 23.95
C LEU A 728 -22.62 3.45 24.74
N PHE A 729 -22.14 3.38 25.97
CA PHE A 729 -22.35 2.21 26.82
C PHE A 729 -23.85 1.95 27.09
N THR A 730 -24.60 3.02 27.31
CA THR A 730 -26.05 2.94 27.54
C THR A 730 -26.79 2.44 26.30
N ASP A 731 -26.52 3.03 25.12
CA ASP A 731 -27.22 2.69 23.88
C ASP A 731 -26.91 1.25 23.44
N VAL A 732 -25.65 0.81 23.57
CA VAL A 732 -25.22 -0.56 23.25
C VAL A 732 -25.82 -1.56 24.25
N ARG A 733 -25.76 -1.27 25.56
CA ARG A 733 -26.35 -2.15 26.59
C ARG A 733 -27.86 -2.29 26.37
N THR A 734 -28.54 -1.19 26.10
CA THR A 734 -30.00 -1.18 25.89
C THR A 734 -30.43 -2.07 24.73
N GLY A 735 -29.68 -2.07 23.62
CA GLY A 735 -29.93 -2.93 22.47
C GLY A 735 -29.60 -4.40 22.73
N ILE A 736 -28.43 -4.67 23.32
CA ILE A 736 -27.95 -6.04 23.57
C ILE A 736 -28.77 -6.76 24.65
N TRP A 737 -29.29 -6.05 25.63
CA TRP A 737 -30.05 -6.62 26.77
C TRP A 737 -31.54 -6.30 26.71
N SER A 738 -32.09 -6.10 25.51
CA SER A 738 -33.51 -5.74 25.30
C SER A 738 -34.49 -6.77 25.89
N GLU A 739 -34.12 -8.06 26.00
CA GLU A 739 -34.92 -9.14 26.57
C GLU A 739 -35.18 -8.96 28.05
N LEU A 740 -34.29 -8.31 28.83
CA LEU A 740 -34.52 -8.04 30.24
C LEU A 740 -35.79 -7.18 30.46
N ARG A 741 -36.12 -6.30 29.48
CA ARG A 741 -37.31 -5.45 29.54
C ARG A 741 -38.50 -6.09 28.82
N SER A 742 -38.29 -6.73 27.67
CA SER A 742 -39.35 -7.35 26.87
C SER A 742 -39.81 -8.70 27.42
N ARG A 743 -39.02 -9.29 28.35
CA ARG A 743 -39.27 -10.62 28.95
C ARG A 743 -39.37 -11.77 27.94
N LYS A 744 -38.82 -11.59 26.75
CA LYS A 744 -38.70 -12.64 25.73
C LYS A 744 -37.61 -13.64 26.13
N ALA A 745 -37.74 -14.89 25.63
CA ALA A 745 -36.70 -15.87 25.74
C ALA A 745 -35.44 -15.39 24.99
N ILE A 746 -34.28 -15.61 25.61
CA ILE A 746 -32.99 -15.22 25.02
C ILE A 746 -32.47 -16.41 24.19
N ASP A 747 -32.48 -16.26 22.86
CA ASP A 747 -32.00 -17.32 21.96
C ASP A 747 -30.46 -17.53 22.06
N THR A 748 -29.94 -18.57 21.42
CA THR A 748 -28.52 -18.93 21.49
C THR A 748 -27.60 -17.83 20.99
N TYR A 749 -27.95 -17.16 19.91
CA TYR A 749 -27.13 -16.09 19.32
C TYR A 749 -27.09 -14.88 20.25
N ARG A 750 -28.22 -14.52 20.85
CA ARG A 750 -28.32 -13.42 21.81
C ARG A 750 -27.59 -13.75 23.09
N ARG A 751 -27.69 -15.00 23.65
CA ARG A 751 -26.90 -15.41 24.81
C ARG A 751 -25.39 -15.29 24.57
N ASN A 752 -24.91 -15.62 23.38
CA ASN A 752 -23.49 -15.45 23.02
C ASN A 752 -23.09 -13.97 22.96
N LEU A 753 -23.89 -13.13 22.28
CA LEU A 753 -23.65 -11.68 22.22
C LEU A 753 -23.63 -11.05 23.63
N GLN A 754 -24.59 -11.40 24.49
CA GLN A 754 -24.67 -10.87 25.85
C GLN A 754 -23.45 -11.27 26.69
N LYS A 755 -22.93 -12.50 26.54
CA LYS A 755 -21.66 -12.92 27.14
C LYS A 755 -20.48 -12.11 26.60
N VAL A 756 -20.36 -11.96 25.29
CA VAL A 756 -19.29 -11.17 24.67
C VAL A 756 -19.31 -9.73 25.19
N HIS A 757 -20.47 -9.11 25.29
CA HIS A 757 -20.61 -7.74 25.81
C HIS A 757 -20.18 -7.65 27.28
N ALA A 758 -20.65 -8.56 28.14
CA ALA A 758 -20.25 -8.58 29.56
C ALA A 758 -18.75 -8.80 29.73
N GLU A 759 -18.17 -9.77 29.01
CA GLU A 759 -16.73 -10.05 29.02
C GLU A 759 -15.91 -8.85 28.53
N ARG A 760 -16.40 -8.14 27.50
CA ARG A 760 -15.70 -6.95 27.01
C ARG A 760 -15.69 -5.82 28.05
N LEU A 761 -16.79 -5.56 28.73
CA LEU A 761 -16.83 -4.59 29.84
C LEU A 761 -15.94 -5.02 31.01
N ILE A 762 -15.92 -6.31 31.36
CA ILE A 762 -15.04 -6.87 32.39
C ILE A 762 -13.57 -6.67 32.01
N ALA A 763 -13.21 -6.92 30.74
CA ALA A 763 -11.85 -6.72 30.27
C ALA A 763 -11.40 -5.26 30.37
N LEU A 764 -12.31 -4.29 30.25
CA LEU A 764 -12.00 -2.87 30.45
C LEU A 764 -11.61 -2.50 31.87
N LEU A 765 -11.94 -3.31 32.86
CA LEU A 765 -11.52 -3.08 34.28
C LEU A 765 -10.01 -3.31 34.48
N ASN A 766 -9.41 -4.19 33.67
CA ASN A 766 -8.00 -4.56 33.74
C ASN A 766 -7.34 -4.44 32.37
N PRO A 767 -7.16 -3.22 31.85
CA PRO A 767 -6.58 -3.02 30.54
C PRO A 767 -5.14 -3.52 30.48
N PRO A 768 -4.68 -4.10 29.37
CA PRO A 768 -3.29 -4.46 29.19
C PRO A 768 -2.41 -3.20 29.28
N ALA A 769 -1.17 -3.37 29.73
CA ALA A 769 -0.20 -2.28 29.71
C ALA A 769 -0.06 -1.76 28.27
N THR A 770 -0.21 -0.46 28.06
CA THR A 770 0.01 0.17 26.77
C THR A 770 1.47 -0.03 26.37
N ALA A 771 1.70 -0.75 25.28
CA ALA A 771 3.03 -0.76 24.67
C ALA A 771 3.37 0.68 24.26
N PRO A 772 4.60 1.15 24.55
CA PRO A 772 5.02 2.47 24.10
C PRO A 772 4.84 2.51 22.59
N ALA A 773 4.17 3.56 22.10
CA ALA A 773 4.03 3.78 20.67
C ALA A 773 5.44 3.76 20.07
N SER A 774 5.74 2.81 19.20
CA SER A 774 6.98 2.82 18.45
C SER A 774 6.99 4.11 17.63
N ALA A 775 7.82 5.05 18.03
CA ALA A 775 8.06 6.26 17.28
C ALA A 775 8.85 5.89 16.02
N ASN A 776 8.19 5.28 15.05
CA ASN A 776 8.69 5.26 13.69
C ASN A 776 8.63 6.69 13.18
N PHE A 777 9.74 7.39 13.32
CA PHE A 777 9.91 8.71 12.76
C PHE A 777 9.89 8.57 11.23
N ASN A 778 8.72 8.78 10.65
CA ASN A 778 8.60 9.01 9.23
C ASN A 778 8.50 10.53 9.03
N PRO A 779 9.56 11.22 8.57
CA PRO A 779 9.57 12.66 8.38
C PRO A 779 8.56 13.12 7.31
N PHE A 780 8.04 12.18 6.50
CA PHE A 780 7.08 12.44 5.42
C PHE A 780 5.69 11.88 5.75
N ARG A 781 5.30 11.92 7.01
CA ARG A 781 3.98 11.45 7.41
C ARG A 781 2.91 12.43 6.96
N PHE A 782 2.16 12.05 5.95
CA PHE A 782 0.99 12.78 5.48
C PHE A 782 -0.24 12.30 6.26
N GLY A 783 -0.91 13.22 6.96
CA GLY A 783 -2.07 12.97 7.80
C GLY A 783 -1.81 13.24 9.29
N ALA A 784 -2.89 13.31 10.07
CA ALA A 784 -2.80 13.56 11.51
C ALA A 784 -1.89 12.53 12.18
N ALA A 785 -0.96 12.99 13.00
CA ALA A 785 -0.27 12.11 13.93
C ALA A 785 -1.34 11.41 14.79
N PRO A 786 -1.24 10.11 15.05
CA PRO A 786 -2.15 9.47 16.00
C PRO A 786 -2.02 10.23 17.33
N SER A 787 -3.15 10.65 17.87
CA SER A 787 -3.18 11.20 19.23
C SER A 787 -2.51 10.22 20.17
N PRO A 788 -1.69 10.69 21.13
CA PRO A 788 -1.13 9.81 22.14
C PRO A 788 -2.29 9.05 22.78
N VAL A 789 -2.24 7.72 22.76
CA VAL A 789 -3.25 6.91 23.45
C VAL A 789 -3.01 7.13 24.95
N ALA A 790 -3.96 7.77 25.62
CA ALA A 790 -3.89 7.97 27.05
C ALA A 790 -3.84 6.60 27.75
N ASP A 791 -3.11 6.53 28.89
CA ASP A 791 -3.11 5.34 29.73
C ASP A 791 -4.54 5.05 30.19
N PRO A 792 -5.14 3.92 29.78
CA PRO A 792 -6.52 3.61 30.14
C PRO A 792 -6.78 3.63 31.67
N LYS A 793 -5.75 3.36 32.47
CA LYS A 793 -5.80 3.38 33.94
C LYS A 793 -5.95 4.78 34.52
N LYS A 794 -5.68 5.81 33.72
CA LYS A 794 -5.76 7.22 34.13
C LYS A 794 -6.92 7.96 33.44
N SER A 795 -7.80 7.24 32.74
CA SER A 795 -8.97 7.78 32.08
C SER A 795 -10.26 7.32 32.73
N ASP A 796 -11.40 7.95 32.39
CA ASP A 796 -12.72 7.59 32.91
C ASP A 796 -13.26 6.25 32.38
N VAL A 797 -12.56 5.59 31.45
CA VAL A 797 -13.01 4.33 30.84
C VAL A 797 -13.29 3.26 31.89
N ILE A 798 -12.38 3.07 32.86
CA ILE A 798 -12.56 2.06 33.91
C ILE A 798 -13.73 2.41 34.83
N SER A 799 -13.87 3.67 35.22
CA SER A 799 -14.95 4.15 36.09
C SER A 799 -16.31 3.95 35.45
N LEU A 800 -16.45 4.29 34.17
CA LEU A 800 -17.68 4.12 33.42
C LEU A 800 -17.98 2.65 33.15
N ALA A 801 -16.98 1.84 32.76
CA ALA A 801 -17.17 0.39 32.58
C ALA A 801 -17.67 -0.27 33.87
N ARG A 802 -17.09 0.10 35.03
CA ARG A 802 -17.53 -0.40 36.36
C ARG A 802 -18.95 0.03 36.65
N ALA A 803 -19.32 1.28 36.38
CA ALA A 803 -20.68 1.78 36.58
C ALA A 803 -21.69 1.00 35.74
N HIS A 804 -21.40 0.78 34.45
CA HIS A 804 -22.26 0.03 33.55
C HIS A 804 -22.38 -1.46 33.90
N LEU A 805 -21.32 -2.09 34.41
CA LEU A 805 -21.39 -3.45 34.96
C LEU A 805 -22.30 -3.51 36.20
N ASN A 806 -22.26 -2.50 37.07
CA ASN A 806 -23.16 -2.43 38.24
C ASN A 806 -24.62 -2.25 37.82
N VAL A 807 -24.89 -1.38 36.82
CA VAL A 807 -26.24 -1.22 36.28
C VAL A 807 -26.72 -2.55 35.66
N LEU A 808 -25.89 -3.21 34.86
CA LEU A 808 -26.23 -4.49 34.21
C LEU A 808 -26.48 -5.58 35.27
N ARG A 809 -25.65 -5.65 36.34
CA ARG A 809 -25.87 -6.56 37.48
C ARG A 809 -27.24 -6.37 38.09
N SER A 810 -27.66 -5.12 38.31
CA SER A 810 -28.95 -4.77 38.86
C SER A 810 -30.11 -5.12 37.92
N GLU A 811 -29.98 -4.83 36.63
CA GLU A 811 -30.99 -5.17 35.61
C GLU A 811 -31.20 -6.68 35.50
N ILE A 812 -30.11 -7.48 35.48
CA ILE A 812 -30.18 -8.95 35.44
C ILE A 812 -30.83 -9.50 36.75
N SER A 813 -30.41 -9.01 37.93
CA SER A 813 -30.97 -9.42 39.20
C SER A 813 -32.47 -9.15 39.29
N GLY A 814 -32.94 -8.01 38.80
CA GLY A 814 -34.35 -7.65 38.73
C GLY A 814 -35.17 -8.50 37.75
N ALA A 815 -34.55 -8.95 36.63
CA ALA A 815 -35.23 -9.77 35.62
C ALA A 815 -35.30 -11.27 35.99
N LEU A 816 -34.33 -11.81 36.73
CA LEU A 816 -34.22 -13.22 37.05
C LEU A 816 -35.48 -13.85 37.65
N PRO A 817 -36.18 -13.23 38.65
CA PRO A 817 -37.40 -13.82 39.26
C PRO A 817 -38.52 -14.03 38.27
N THR A 818 -38.59 -13.22 37.19
CA THR A 818 -39.69 -13.26 36.20
C THR A 818 -39.30 -14.01 34.93
N THR A 819 -38.03 -14.48 34.80
CA THR A 819 -37.54 -15.24 33.64
C THR A 819 -38.05 -16.69 33.71
N THR A 820 -38.97 -17.05 32.84
CA THR A 820 -39.60 -18.38 32.79
C THR A 820 -38.80 -19.39 31.96
N ASP A 821 -38.15 -18.93 30.85
CA ASP A 821 -37.34 -19.81 30.01
C ASP A 821 -36.12 -20.34 30.77
N LYS A 822 -35.95 -21.66 30.77
CA LYS A 822 -34.90 -22.34 31.53
C LYS A 822 -33.50 -21.97 31.10
N LEU A 823 -33.26 -21.91 29.77
CA LEU A 823 -31.94 -21.59 29.23
C LEU A 823 -31.58 -20.12 29.43
N SER A 824 -32.53 -19.23 29.27
CA SER A 824 -32.39 -17.81 29.60
C SER A 824 -32.03 -17.59 31.07
N ARG A 825 -32.69 -18.32 31.96
CA ARG A 825 -32.40 -18.23 33.40
C ARG A 825 -30.98 -18.67 33.71
N TYR A 826 -30.55 -19.83 33.21
CA TYR A 826 -29.18 -20.32 33.41
C TYR A 826 -28.15 -19.34 32.85
N HIS A 827 -28.38 -18.78 31.67
CA HIS A 827 -27.55 -17.77 31.08
C HIS A 827 -27.43 -16.51 31.95
N LEU A 828 -28.54 -15.96 32.42
CA LEU A 828 -28.55 -14.78 33.29
C LEU A 828 -27.84 -15.01 34.60
N GLN A 829 -28.00 -16.21 35.20
CA GLN A 829 -27.27 -16.61 36.39
C GLN A 829 -25.76 -16.68 36.18
N ASP A 830 -25.31 -17.30 35.07
CA ASP A 830 -23.90 -17.38 34.71
C ASP A 830 -23.28 -15.97 34.53
N VAL A 831 -23.95 -15.10 33.78
CA VAL A 831 -23.44 -13.72 33.54
C VAL A 831 -23.42 -12.92 34.83
N LEU A 832 -24.42 -13.09 35.73
CA LEU A 832 -24.47 -12.42 37.02
C LEU A 832 -23.27 -12.81 37.88
N VAL A 833 -22.91 -14.12 37.92
CA VAL A 833 -21.74 -14.62 38.64
C VAL A 833 -20.46 -13.99 38.08
N ARG A 834 -20.26 -13.99 36.80
CA ARG A 834 -19.06 -13.39 36.14
C ARG A 834 -18.91 -11.90 36.47
N ILE A 835 -19.98 -11.13 36.35
CA ILE A 835 -19.98 -9.70 36.70
C ILE A 835 -19.65 -9.50 38.18
N SER A 836 -20.28 -10.28 39.10
CA SER A 836 -20.04 -10.17 40.54
C SER A 836 -18.59 -10.50 40.89
N GLN A 837 -18.02 -11.55 40.32
CA GLN A 837 -16.61 -11.91 40.53
C GLN A 837 -15.63 -10.81 39.99
N ALA A 838 -15.97 -10.13 38.91
CA ALA A 838 -15.15 -9.06 38.38
C ALA A 838 -15.24 -7.76 39.17
N LEU A 839 -16.39 -7.45 39.73
CA LEU A 839 -16.63 -6.24 40.54
C LEU A 839 -16.15 -6.38 41.99
N ASP A 840 -16.32 -7.57 42.55
CA ASP A 840 -16.02 -7.90 43.96
C ASP A 840 -15.03 -9.09 44.01
N PRO A 841 -13.77 -8.92 43.52
CA PRO A 841 -12.78 -9.99 43.55
C PRO A 841 -12.49 -10.38 45.00
N LYS A 842 -12.60 -11.70 45.33
CA LYS A 842 -12.30 -12.24 46.66
C LYS A 842 -10.83 -12.14 46.98
#